data_9e8e18649df1d795070ab8a94ce5c12f
#
_entry.id   9e8e18649df1d795070ab8a94ce5c12f
#
_cell.length_a   1.000
_cell.length_b   1.000
_cell.length_c   1.000
_cell.angle_alpha   90.00
_cell.angle_beta   90.00
_cell.angle_gamma   90.00
#
_symmetry.space_group_name_H-M   'P 1'
#
loop_
_entity.id
_entity.type
_entity.pdbx_description
1 polymer ?
#
loop_
_entity_poly.entity_id
_entity_poly.type
_entity_poly.pdbx_seq_one_letter_code
_entity_poly.pdbx_strand_id
1 'polypeptide(L)'
;TVDAAFMVTANGMAGAFAYAWYNTSQFEYMRTNFNLYIYGSNIFIQAKDLTLGGTLEIKTSSSSTYIRTTGVSTNLSVNSKDDLPAVLPEAAAGFIIGIGSTEDTMMYYQYIADTRTWIESSKYGQITAFTNMPFVFEVIADADDLVQYISTIGENTVHTDFSSFEVREPDTAQVIRDIKGNEVQTNYRWLGRTVGNETNNETPDFVDTPFTGMGGYQGRLVLMSGAYVHMSASNKYNVLMRTTTDDVLDSDPIHVLSINASGQDFKHAVEFNKDLVLIADNQQAVIGGSTIVLTPQNTVIYKSSVAPMNTSHPPIMVGRDLIYTVQNTMGYSQVGQLQVNNLVENQFNPQIISAHLPKYLKGNIKFSAGTSLSGTIVFGTGTEELLVWQYIADQNEVLQSAFGLWELPYPVVYAWFISDIMFSVLKTPQGYALCSVSTTRGVDGTPYLDLWVNGSTVLTKEGTYSIPKYLQDAEFMLSVNLPDTYMHLDEVGYEVKDKSFTLVRSFSELTDFFIGLPFTSSWEPSAPIMRDQKDITLTDKATLLRYTIMVNNTGTFNVKIKDDITDVLDIDSTALTWSNTELGKSRINTRSTTVIPCRTLARTTSCVFSTSSTYDMNVLQLGYTFKLSEKRRRWNV
;
A
#
# COMPACT_ATOMS: atom_id res chain seq x y z
N THR A 1 -13.58 54.65 34.31
CA THR A 1 -13.02 55.26 35.49
C THR A 1 -12.46 54.19 36.40
N VAL A 2 -11.10 54.11 36.47
CA VAL A 2 -10.40 53.23 37.38
C VAL A 2 -10.57 53.81 38.78
N ASP A 3 -10.90 52.99 39.77
CA ASP A 3 -11.16 53.39 41.13
C ASP A 3 -9.90 54.07 41.71
N ALA A 4 -10.04 55.25 42.28
CA ALA A 4 -8.94 56.05 42.81
C ALA A 4 -8.13 55.33 43.90
N ALA A 5 -8.70 54.34 44.56
CA ALA A 5 -8.02 53.47 45.54
C ALA A 5 -6.94 52.58 44.92
N PHE A 6 -7.03 52.25 43.66
CA PHE A 6 -6.01 51.46 42.92
C PHE A 6 -4.79 52.29 42.53
N MET A 7 -4.84 53.60 42.53
CA MET A 7 -3.78 54.46 42.09
C MET A 7 -2.78 54.85 43.21
N VAL A 8 -2.94 54.42 44.41
CA VAL A 8 -2.13 54.81 45.55
C VAL A 8 -0.80 54.08 45.64
N THR A 9 -0.66 52.95 44.97
CA THR A 9 0.60 52.18 44.94
C THR A 9 1.11 52.04 43.52
N ALA A 10 2.41 51.86 43.34
CA ALA A 10 3.02 51.63 42.05
C ALA A 10 2.43 50.35 41.34
N ASN A 11 2.15 49.31 42.11
CA ASN A 11 1.50 48.11 41.61
C ASN A 11 0.04 48.37 41.19
N GLY A 12 -0.66 49.21 41.94
CA GLY A 12 -2.03 49.60 41.58
C GLY A 12 -2.06 50.45 40.29
N MET A 13 -1.09 51.30 40.08
CA MET A 13 -0.96 52.05 38.82
C MET A 13 -0.66 51.16 37.62
N ALA A 14 0.19 50.16 37.79
CA ALA A 14 0.46 49.18 36.74
C ALA A 14 -0.79 48.35 36.40
N GLY A 15 -1.56 47.95 37.42
CA GLY A 15 -2.86 47.28 37.24
C GLY A 15 -3.91 48.15 36.57
N ALA A 16 -3.97 49.43 36.91
CA ALA A 16 -4.85 50.41 36.26
C ALA A 16 -4.49 50.61 34.77
N PHE A 17 -3.19 50.63 34.45
CA PHE A 17 -2.74 50.69 33.07
C PHE A 17 -3.15 49.42 32.29
N ALA A 18 -2.99 48.24 32.88
CA ALA A 18 -3.42 47.01 32.28
C ALA A 18 -4.93 47.00 31.99
N TYR A 19 -5.72 47.43 32.97
CA TYR A 19 -7.16 47.55 32.80
C TYR A 19 -7.53 48.48 31.63
N ALA A 20 -6.87 49.68 31.57
CA ALA A 20 -7.06 50.61 30.46
C ALA A 20 -6.63 50.00 29.12
N TRP A 21 -5.49 49.32 29.10
CA TRP A 21 -4.98 48.64 27.89
C TRP A 21 -5.98 47.65 27.31
N TYR A 22 -6.59 46.82 28.10
CA TYR A 22 -7.49 45.80 27.64
C TYR A 22 -8.94 46.28 27.38
N ASN A 23 -9.38 47.34 28.07
CA ASN A 23 -10.79 47.72 28.09
C ASN A 23 -11.10 49.05 27.39
N THR A 24 -10.12 49.80 26.88
CA THR A 24 -10.40 51.05 26.18
C THR A 24 -10.09 50.98 24.69
N SER A 25 -10.91 51.63 23.89
CA SER A 25 -10.73 51.69 22.43
C SER A 25 -9.48 52.47 22.01
N GLN A 26 -8.98 53.35 22.84
CA GLN A 26 -7.76 54.12 22.59
C GLN A 26 -6.51 53.25 22.47
N PHE A 27 -6.48 52.07 23.08
CA PHE A 27 -5.39 51.12 22.99
C PHE A 27 -5.59 50.00 21.97
N GLU A 28 -6.59 50.10 21.11
CA GLU A 28 -6.89 49.04 20.10
C GLU A 28 -5.71 48.85 19.14
N TYR A 29 -5.15 49.92 18.60
CA TYR A 29 -3.97 49.85 17.76
C TYR A 29 -2.75 49.26 18.50
N MET A 30 -2.60 49.63 19.77
CA MET A 30 -1.49 49.12 20.60
C MET A 30 -1.66 47.63 20.89
N ARG A 31 -2.87 47.16 21.20
CA ARG A 31 -3.15 45.71 21.39
C ARG A 31 -2.92 44.88 20.13
N THR A 32 -3.22 45.46 18.99
CA THR A 32 -2.99 44.80 17.70
C THR A 32 -1.51 44.58 17.43
N ASN A 33 -0.69 45.58 17.75
CA ASN A 33 0.71 45.61 17.32
C ASN A 33 1.73 45.34 18.44
N PHE A 34 1.30 45.35 19.72
CA PHE A 34 2.18 45.21 20.87
C PHE A 34 1.61 44.26 21.92
N ASN A 35 2.47 43.55 22.61
CA ASN A 35 2.17 42.81 23.82
C ASN A 35 2.43 43.66 25.07
N LEU A 36 1.60 43.49 26.09
CA LEU A 36 1.75 44.10 27.40
C LEU A 36 2.06 43.04 28.43
N TYR A 37 3.16 43.24 29.17
CA TYR A 37 3.57 42.40 30.29
C TYR A 37 3.66 43.26 31.54
N ILE A 38 3.10 42.81 32.67
CA ILE A 38 3.12 43.53 33.95
C ILE A 38 3.65 42.62 35.04
N TYR A 39 4.65 43.13 35.75
CA TYR A 39 5.21 42.46 36.93
C TYR A 39 5.40 43.45 38.07
N GLY A 40 4.57 43.34 39.07
CA GLY A 40 4.52 44.28 40.16
C GLY A 40 4.24 45.71 39.68
N SER A 41 5.19 46.61 39.86
CA SER A 41 5.12 47.99 39.38
C SER A 41 5.70 48.22 37.99
N ASN A 42 6.31 47.21 37.39
CA ASN A 42 6.95 47.32 36.10
C ASN A 42 6.00 46.99 34.97
N ILE A 43 6.07 47.74 33.88
CA ILE A 43 5.29 47.55 32.67
C ILE A 43 6.27 47.37 31.51
N PHE A 44 6.12 46.28 30.78
CA PHE A 44 6.88 46.00 29.58
C PHE A 44 5.93 46.00 28.38
N ILE A 45 6.29 46.71 27.32
CA ILE A 45 5.54 46.77 26.06
C ILE A 45 6.49 46.30 24.97
N GLN A 46 6.12 45.25 24.29
CA GLN A 46 6.89 44.65 23.19
C GLN A 46 6.14 44.75 21.88
N ALA A 47 6.78 45.16 20.80
CA ALA A 47 6.22 45.07 19.47
C ALA A 47 6.06 43.60 19.06
N LYS A 48 4.89 43.25 18.49
CA LYS A 48 4.64 41.91 17.95
C LYS A 48 5.41 41.69 16.65
N ASP A 49 5.65 42.75 15.90
CA ASP A 49 6.44 42.74 14.69
C ASP A 49 7.68 43.62 14.89
N LEU A 50 8.85 43.00 14.82
CA LEU A 50 10.13 43.70 14.99
C LEU A 50 10.48 44.58 13.79
N THR A 51 9.77 44.46 12.68
CA THR A 51 9.91 45.32 11.48
C THR A 51 9.08 46.61 11.59
N LEU A 52 8.20 46.71 12.59
CA LEU A 52 7.49 47.96 12.87
C LEU A 52 8.49 49.08 13.21
N GLY A 53 8.84 49.84 12.18
CA GLY A 53 9.65 51.04 12.36
C GLY A 53 8.89 52.09 13.16
N GLY A 54 9.50 52.60 14.20
CA GLY A 54 8.92 53.66 15.02
C GLY A 54 9.55 53.75 16.41
N THR A 55 9.42 54.88 17.04
CA THR A 55 9.84 55.08 18.42
C THR A 55 8.64 55.08 19.35
N LEU A 56 8.67 54.24 20.39
CA LEU A 56 7.67 54.30 21.46
C LEU A 56 8.05 55.48 22.40
N GLU A 57 7.28 56.55 22.36
CA GLU A 57 7.43 57.67 23.25
C GLU A 57 6.43 57.58 24.41
N ILE A 58 6.92 57.51 25.64
CA ILE A 58 6.08 57.55 26.83
C ILE A 58 6.07 58.96 27.38
N LYS A 59 4.92 59.63 27.24
CA LYS A 59 4.73 60.99 27.78
C LYS A 59 3.93 60.92 29.08
N THR A 60 4.48 61.52 30.12
CA THR A 60 3.75 61.73 31.37
C THR A 60 3.22 63.15 31.41
N SER A 61 1.95 63.32 31.75
CA SER A 61 1.29 64.63 31.85
C SER A 61 1.58 65.40 33.12
N SER A 62 2.32 64.80 34.06
CA SER A 62 2.68 65.43 35.32
C SER A 62 4.13 65.08 35.72
N SER A 63 4.78 65.99 36.40
CA SER A 63 6.09 65.80 36.98
C SER A 63 6.12 64.87 38.20
N SER A 64 5.24 63.88 38.24
CA SER A 64 5.17 62.93 39.34
C SER A 64 6.38 61.99 39.28
N THR A 65 7.05 61.85 40.38
CA THR A 65 8.23 60.99 40.61
C THR A 65 7.96 59.50 40.54
N TYR A 66 6.78 59.11 40.11
CA TYR A 66 6.29 57.70 40.16
C TYR A 66 6.49 56.92 38.87
N ILE A 67 6.78 57.56 37.75
CA ILE A 67 7.06 56.88 36.51
C ILE A 67 8.51 57.11 36.11
N ARG A 68 9.31 56.07 36.20
CA ARG A 68 10.69 56.07 35.75
C ARG A 68 10.79 55.19 34.50
N THR A 69 11.12 55.76 33.37
CA THR A 69 11.44 55.01 32.16
C THR A 69 12.88 54.52 32.24
N THR A 70 13.12 53.24 32.29
CA THR A 70 14.44 52.63 32.35
C THR A 70 14.82 51.97 31.00
N GLY A 71 14.77 52.74 29.96
CA GLY A 71 15.21 52.29 28.63
C GLY A 71 14.06 52.03 27.67
N VAL A 72 14.04 52.75 26.56
CA VAL A 72 13.28 52.43 25.37
C VAL A 72 14.31 51.93 24.37
N SER A 73 14.40 50.63 24.18
CA SER A 73 15.18 50.08 23.08
C SER A 73 14.26 50.01 21.88
N THR A 74 14.62 50.69 20.81
CA THR A 74 13.88 50.66 19.54
C THR A 74 14.28 49.50 18.66
N ASN A 75 15.35 48.81 18.98
CA ASN A 75 15.81 47.59 18.31
C ASN A 75 16.01 46.49 19.33
N LEU A 76 15.13 45.50 19.30
CA LEU A 76 15.25 44.27 20.09
C LEU A 76 16.05 43.21 19.32
N SER A 77 16.99 43.63 18.49
CA SER A 77 17.98 42.75 17.89
C SER A 77 19.30 42.95 18.62
N VAL A 78 19.91 41.87 19.02
CA VAL A 78 21.28 41.82 19.55
C VAL A 78 22.18 41.16 18.50
N ASN A 79 23.47 41.45 18.53
CA ASN A 79 24.38 40.97 17.51
C ASN A 79 24.84 39.51 17.77
N SER A 80 24.80 39.08 19.02
CA SER A 80 25.29 37.77 19.45
C SER A 80 24.41 37.17 20.54
N LYS A 81 24.43 35.84 20.66
CA LYS A 81 23.80 35.10 21.78
C LYS A 81 24.34 35.56 23.14
N ASP A 82 25.59 35.94 23.21
CA ASP A 82 26.24 36.39 24.46
C ASP A 82 25.72 37.75 24.95
N ASP A 83 25.10 38.51 24.04
CA ASP A 83 24.47 39.79 24.36
C ASP A 83 23.07 39.66 24.95
N LEU A 84 22.53 38.44 25.01
CA LEU A 84 21.22 38.17 25.59
C LEU A 84 21.24 38.43 27.10
N PRO A 85 20.24 39.14 27.68
CA PRO A 85 20.16 39.36 29.09
C PRO A 85 20.13 38.05 29.89
N ALA A 86 21.06 37.87 30.81
CA ALA A 86 21.19 36.64 31.58
C ALA A 86 19.96 36.33 32.45
N VAL A 87 19.28 37.37 32.94
CA VAL A 87 18.06 37.22 33.76
C VAL A 87 17.08 38.32 33.41
N LEU A 88 15.87 37.94 33.06
CA LEU A 88 14.73 38.82 32.94
C LEU A 88 13.70 38.54 34.07
N PRO A 89 12.87 39.52 34.46
CA PRO A 89 11.80 39.26 35.41
C PRO A 89 10.77 38.28 34.86
N GLU A 90 10.06 37.59 35.76
CA GLU A 90 8.97 36.62 35.37
C GLU A 90 7.93 37.24 34.44
N ALA A 91 7.69 38.55 34.55
CA ALA A 91 6.79 39.28 33.67
C ALA A 91 7.25 39.30 32.20
N ALA A 92 8.49 38.96 31.92
CA ALA A 92 9.03 38.88 30.57
C ALA A 92 8.91 37.45 30.00
N ALA A 93 8.16 36.56 30.65
CA ALA A 93 7.84 35.24 30.07
C ALA A 93 7.24 35.39 28.67
N GLY A 94 7.80 34.66 27.71
CA GLY A 94 7.36 34.75 26.32
C GLY A 94 7.97 35.91 25.52
N PHE A 95 8.87 36.71 26.10
CA PHE A 95 9.57 37.81 25.42
C PHE A 95 10.50 37.26 24.33
N ILE A 96 10.40 37.80 23.09
CA ILE A 96 11.18 37.33 21.94
C ILE A 96 12.18 38.40 21.52
N ILE A 97 13.46 38.01 21.35
CA ILE A 97 14.54 38.85 20.83
C ILE A 97 15.07 38.23 19.53
N GLY A 98 15.31 39.06 18.52
CA GLY A 98 16.03 38.67 17.33
C GLY A 98 17.54 38.83 17.47
N ILE A 99 18.32 37.90 16.99
CA ILE A 99 19.79 37.95 16.89
C ILE A 99 20.15 37.92 15.41
N GLY A 100 20.88 38.91 14.96
CA GLY A 100 21.30 39.02 13.55
C GLY A 100 21.07 40.41 12.98
N SER A 101 21.62 40.64 11.81
CA SER A 101 21.60 41.95 11.14
C SER A 101 20.65 41.99 9.93
N THR A 102 20.28 40.85 9.37
CA THR A 102 19.40 40.72 8.20
C THR A 102 18.31 39.68 8.46
N GLU A 103 17.19 39.75 7.77
CA GLU A 103 16.10 38.80 7.94
C GLU A 103 16.54 37.36 7.65
N ASP A 104 17.42 37.13 6.68
CA ASP A 104 17.92 35.81 6.28
C ASP A 104 18.77 35.15 7.39
N THR A 105 19.45 35.94 8.20
CA THR A 105 20.34 35.46 9.26
C THR A 105 19.78 35.66 10.66
N MET A 106 18.56 36.20 10.77
CA MET A 106 17.96 36.52 12.05
C MET A 106 17.41 35.28 12.76
N MET A 107 17.98 34.94 13.89
CA MET A 107 17.52 33.93 14.83
C MET A 107 16.68 34.58 15.92
N TYR A 108 15.61 33.94 16.33
CA TYR A 108 14.71 34.42 17.36
C TYR A 108 14.84 33.57 18.62
N TYR A 109 14.92 34.22 19.77
CA TYR A 109 14.98 33.54 21.06
C TYR A 109 13.88 34.05 21.97
N GLN A 110 13.17 33.12 22.61
CA GLN A 110 12.09 33.38 23.56
C GLN A 110 12.61 33.12 24.98
N TYR A 111 12.32 34.02 25.89
CA TYR A 111 12.64 33.87 27.30
C TYR A 111 11.61 32.98 28.00
N ILE A 112 12.09 31.93 28.65
CA ILE A 112 11.28 31.04 29.48
C ILE A 112 11.56 31.40 30.95
N ALA A 113 10.56 32.00 31.61
CA ALA A 113 10.70 32.50 32.96
C ALA A 113 10.94 31.41 34.01
N ASP A 114 10.27 30.25 33.84
CA ASP A 114 10.37 29.12 34.77
C ASP A 114 11.81 28.59 34.90
N THR A 115 12.49 28.45 33.77
CA THR A 115 13.86 27.96 33.70
C THR A 115 14.90 29.08 33.67
N ARG A 116 14.46 30.32 33.48
CA ARG A 116 15.30 31.51 33.28
C ARG A 116 16.31 31.35 32.14
N THR A 117 15.86 30.70 31.06
CA THR A 117 16.67 30.41 29.89
C THR A 117 16.05 30.98 28.61
N TRP A 118 16.91 31.20 27.62
CA TRP A 118 16.51 31.58 26.30
C TRP A 118 16.45 30.33 25.43
N ILE A 119 15.31 30.10 24.79
CA ILE A 119 15.10 28.98 23.85
C ILE A 119 14.86 29.57 22.48
N GLU A 120 15.42 28.96 21.45
CA GLU A 120 15.16 29.32 20.05
C GLU A 120 13.66 29.27 19.76
N SER A 121 13.15 30.25 19.04
CA SER A 121 11.73 30.47 18.80
C SER A 121 11.49 30.97 17.38
N SER A 122 10.25 30.96 16.95
CA SER A 122 9.84 31.64 15.72
C SER A 122 9.61 33.12 15.92
N LYS A 123 9.72 33.88 14.83
CA LYS A 123 9.30 35.31 14.81
C LYS A 123 7.84 35.39 15.29
N TYR A 124 7.52 36.40 16.05
CA TYR A 124 6.14 36.59 16.53
C TYR A 124 5.13 36.68 15.39
N GLY A 125 4.01 36.03 15.56
CA GLY A 125 2.92 36.03 14.56
C GLY A 125 3.12 35.07 13.37
N GLN A 126 4.15 34.25 13.41
CA GLN A 126 4.36 33.22 12.39
C GLN A 126 3.40 32.04 12.53
N ILE A 127 3.25 31.28 11.45
CA ILE A 127 2.39 30.09 11.41
C ILE A 127 2.92 29.04 12.37
N THR A 128 2.18 28.77 13.43
CA THR A 128 2.52 27.75 14.44
C THR A 128 1.85 26.40 14.19
N ALA A 129 0.92 26.34 13.24
CA ALA A 129 0.22 25.12 12.87
C ALA A 129 -0.18 25.15 11.40
N PHE A 130 -0.20 23.99 10.75
CA PHE A 130 -0.73 23.84 9.41
C PHE A 130 -2.24 23.58 9.46
N THR A 131 -3.01 24.27 8.62
CA THR A 131 -4.47 24.15 8.54
C THR A 131 -4.94 23.23 7.42
N ASN A 132 -4.10 22.99 6.41
CA ASN A 132 -4.44 22.26 5.18
C ASN A 132 -3.71 20.92 5.05
N MET A 133 -3.32 20.31 6.15
CA MET A 133 -2.64 19.02 6.13
C MET A 133 -3.64 17.87 6.02
N PRO A 134 -3.23 16.75 5.42
CA PRO A 134 -4.07 15.57 5.36
C PRO A 134 -4.43 15.08 6.77
N PHE A 135 -5.67 14.65 6.93
CA PHE A 135 -6.11 14.03 8.17
C PHE A 135 -5.44 12.67 8.34
N VAL A 136 -5.07 12.35 9.56
CA VAL A 136 -4.66 11.01 9.94
C VAL A 136 -5.90 10.29 10.45
N PHE A 137 -6.32 9.22 9.78
CA PHE A 137 -7.39 8.37 10.26
C PHE A 137 -6.80 7.25 11.11
N GLU A 138 -7.45 6.98 12.22
CA GLU A 138 -7.14 5.85 13.08
C GLU A 138 -8.17 4.75 12.85
N VAL A 139 -7.69 3.52 12.59
CA VAL A 139 -8.53 2.34 12.57
C VAL A 139 -8.54 1.75 13.97
N ILE A 140 -9.71 1.78 14.61
CA ILE A 140 -9.90 1.21 15.94
C ILE A 140 -10.57 -0.14 15.77
N ALA A 141 -9.91 -1.16 16.32
CA ALA A 141 -10.49 -2.47 16.51
C ALA A 141 -10.44 -2.79 18.01
N ASP A 142 -11.39 -3.55 18.49
CA ASP A 142 -11.23 -4.13 19.81
C ASP A 142 -9.98 -5.02 19.78
N ALA A 143 -9.09 -4.87 20.76
CA ALA A 143 -7.80 -5.56 20.75
C ALA A 143 -7.97 -7.09 20.74
N ASP A 144 -9.00 -7.59 21.40
CA ASP A 144 -9.31 -9.02 21.44
C ASP A 144 -9.85 -9.50 20.09
N ASP A 145 -10.71 -8.73 19.45
CA ASP A 145 -11.24 -9.02 18.11
C ASP A 145 -10.14 -8.99 17.04
N LEU A 146 -9.22 -8.03 17.11
CA LEU A 146 -8.11 -7.94 16.17
C LEU A 146 -7.16 -9.15 16.29
N VAL A 147 -6.84 -9.58 17.50
CA VAL A 147 -5.99 -10.76 17.73
C VAL A 147 -6.67 -12.03 17.25
N GLN A 148 -7.93 -12.21 17.55
CA GLN A 148 -8.72 -13.36 17.10
C GLN A 148 -8.87 -13.36 15.58
N TYR A 149 -9.11 -12.21 14.97
CA TYR A 149 -9.21 -12.03 13.54
C TYR A 149 -7.90 -12.41 12.82
N ILE A 150 -6.76 -11.92 13.30
CA ILE A 150 -5.44 -12.25 12.74
C ILE A 150 -5.09 -13.72 12.93
N SER A 151 -5.45 -14.33 14.06
CA SER A 151 -5.14 -15.74 14.32
C SER A 151 -5.94 -16.71 13.45
N THR A 152 -7.18 -16.36 13.10
CA THR A 152 -8.06 -17.21 12.27
C THR A 152 -7.79 -17.06 10.77
N ILE A 153 -7.22 -15.95 10.32
CA ILE A 153 -6.85 -15.71 8.91
C ILE A 153 -5.87 -16.78 8.37
N GLY A 154 -5.02 -17.36 9.22
CA GLY A 154 -4.08 -18.43 8.82
C GLY A 154 -4.72 -19.78 8.45
N GLU A 155 -6.03 -19.96 8.65
CA GLU A 155 -6.72 -21.26 8.50
C GLU A 155 -7.55 -21.39 7.22
N ASN A 156 -7.32 -20.60 6.18
CA ASN A 156 -8.11 -20.58 4.93
C ASN A 156 -9.63 -20.37 5.17
N THR A 157 -9.98 -19.43 6.01
CA THR A 157 -11.36 -19.11 6.36
C THR A 157 -11.88 -17.89 5.64
N VAL A 158 -13.20 -17.80 5.45
CA VAL A 158 -13.90 -16.65 4.90
C VAL A 158 -14.49 -15.83 6.04
N HIS A 159 -14.09 -14.56 6.13
CA HIS A 159 -14.60 -13.62 7.13
C HIS A 159 -15.54 -12.62 6.47
N THR A 160 -16.77 -12.55 6.94
CA THR A 160 -17.82 -11.69 6.35
C THR A 160 -18.26 -10.54 7.25
N ASP A 161 -17.77 -10.49 8.47
CA ASP A 161 -18.15 -9.47 9.45
C ASP A 161 -16.98 -8.56 9.79
N PHE A 162 -17.11 -7.28 9.40
CA PHE A 162 -16.16 -6.20 9.69
C PHE A 162 -16.76 -5.17 10.66
N SER A 163 -17.81 -5.52 11.37
CA SER A 163 -18.52 -4.59 12.27
C SER A 163 -17.68 -4.14 13.48
N SER A 164 -16.61 -4.87 13.79
CA SER A 164 -15.69 -4.56 14.89
C SER A 164 -14.65 -3.48 14.56
N PHE A 165 -14.58 -3.02 13.30
CA PHE A 165 -13.62 -1.99 12.88
C PHE A 165 -14.31 -0.63 12.74
N GLU A 166 -13.81 0.37 13.44
CA GLU A 166 -14.23 1.75 13.31
C GLU A 166 -13.07 2.59 12.78
N VAL A 167 -13.35 3.42 11.77
CA VAL A 167 -12.42 4.41 11.24
C VAL A 167 -12.88 5.79 11.69
N ARG A 168 -12.04 6.50 12.44
CA ARG A 168 -12.35 7.83 12.94
C ARG A 168 -11.18 8.79 12.81
N GLU A 169 -11.47 10.09 12.90
CA GLU A 169 -10.43 11.10 13.07
C GLU A 169 -9.78 10.93 14.45
N PRO A 170 -8.44 11.05 14.56
CA PRO A 170 -7.77 10.99 15.85
C PRO A 170 -8.31 12.11 16.76
N ASP A 171 -8.88 11.76 17.88
CA ASP A 171 -9.24 12.75 18.90
C ASP A 171 -7.95 13.25 19.54
N THR A 172 -7.77 14.58 19.53
CA THR A 172 -6.60 15.24 20.12
C THR A 172 -6.47 15.04 21.64
N ALA A 173 -7.51 14.52 22.26
CA ALA A 173 -7.58 14.22 23.69
C ALA A 173 -7.40 12.74 24.02
N GLN A 174 -7.38 11.85 23.03
CA GLN A 174 -7.28 10.42 23.32
C GLN A 174 -5.83 9.94 23.38
N VAL A 175 -5.58 9.14 24.40
CA VAL A 175 -4.33 8.40 24.58
C VAL A 175 -4.47 7.10 23.80
N ILE A 176 -3.71 6.96 22.71
CA ILE A 176 -3.60 5.67 22.02
C ILE A 176 -2.74 4.74 22.87
N ARG A 177 -3.18 3.52 23.01
CA ARG A 177 -2.42 2.47 23.70
C ARG A 177 -1.87 1.50 22.66
N ASP A 178 -0.62 1.12 22.82
CA ASP A 178 -0.04 0.05 22.02
C ASP A 178 -0.70 -1.30 22.38
N ILE A 179 -0.42 -2.34 21.59
CA ILE A 179 -0.90 -3.71 21.82
C ILE A 179 -0.50 -4.31 23.19
N LYS A 180 0.42 -3.64 23.93
CA LYS A 180 0.81 -4.00 25.29
C LYS A 180 0.11 -3.17 26.36
N GLY A 181 -0.79 -2.27 25.95
CA GLY A 181 -1.52 -1.38 26.85
C GLY A 181 -0.73 -0.15 27.31
N ASN A 182 0.48 0.10 26.77
CA ASN A 182 1.25 1.28 27.10
C ASN A 182 0.67 2.49 26.38
N GLU A 183 0.59 3.62 27.09
CA GLU A 183 0.16 4.87 26.48
C GLU A 183 1.21 5.35 25.47
N VAL A 184 0.83 5.39 24.20
CA VAL A 184 1.60 6.03 23.14
C VAL A 184 1.09 7.46 23.03
N GLN A 185 1.92 8.44 23.31
CA GLN A 185 1.51 9.83 23.24
C GLN A 185 1.27 10.23 21.79
N THR A 186 0.02 10.38 21.41
CA THR A 186 -0.40 10.68 20.05
C THR A 186 -0.81 12.11 19.86
N ASN A 187 0.15 13.00 19.93
CA ASN A 187 -0.02 14.30 19.32
C ASN A 187 0.34 14.20 17.84
N TYR A 188 -0.51 13.63 17.03
CA TYR A 188 -0.38 13.62 15.55
C TYR A 188 -0.69 14.98 14.92
N ARG A 189 -0.46 16.05 15.67
CA ARG A 189 -0.55 17.38 15.09
C ARG A 189 0.69 17.65 14.26
N TRP A 190 0.46 18.07 13.04
CA TRP A 190 1.51 18.59 12.21
C TRP A 190 2.10 19.84 12.89
N LEU A 191 3.39 19.80 13.17
CA LEU A 191 4.08 20.91 13.79
C LEU A 191 4.37 21.98 12.73
N GLY A 192 3.89 23.20 13.00
CA GLY A 192 4.24 24.36 12.19
C GLY A 192 5.65 24.88 12.53
N ARG A 193 5.93 26.10 12.11
CA ARG A 193 7.22 26.73 12.38
C ARG A 193 7.40 26.98 13.88
N THR A 194 8.42 26.38 14.46
CA THR A 194 8.79 26.56 15.86
C THR A 194 9.98 27.50 16.02
N VAL A 195 10.77 27.70 14.96
CA VAL A 195 11.97 28.53 14.96
C VAL A 195 12.10 29.34 13.67
N GLY A 196 12.78 30.49 13.76
CA GLY A 196 13.10 31.32 12.60
C GLY A 196 11.93 32.13 12.04
N ASN A 197 12.05 32.49 10.78
CA ASN A 197 11.08 33.29 10.02
C ASN A 197 10.87 32.68 8.63
N GLU A 198 10.09 33.39 7.78
CA GLU A 198 9.77 32.90 6.42
C GLU A 198 10.99 32.80 5.50
N THR A 199 12.08 33.52 5.80
CA THR A 199 13.25 33.55 4.92
C THR A 199 14.26 32.44 5.25
N ASN A 200 14.45 32.10 6.56
CA ASN A 200 15.45 31.12 6.99
C ASN A 200 14.86 29.75 7.40
N ASN A 201 13.57 29.69 7.54
CA ASN A 201 12.80 28.45 7.72
C ASN A 201 11.49 28.58 6.92
N GLU A 202 11.61 28.55 5.60
CA GLU A 202 10.52 28.81 4.65
C GLU A 202 9.34 27.85 4.86
N THR A 203 8.14 28.37 4.56
CA THR A 203 6.94 27.53 4.50
C THR A 203 7.07 26.57 3.32
N PRO A 204 6.92 25.26 3.53
CA PRO A 204 7.02 24.30 2.42
C PRO A 204 5.96 24.54 1.34
N ASP A 205 6.34 24.34 0.07
CA ASP A 205 5.48 24.61 -1.10
C ASP A 205 4.17 23.82 -1.10
N PHE A 206 4.08 22.71 -0.37
CA PHE A 206 2.85 21.91 -0.29
C PHE A 206 1.70 22.63 0.42
N VAL A 207 1.94 23.70 1.15
CA VAL A 207 0.86 24.46 1.83
C VAL A 207 -0.17 25.00 0.83
N ASP A 208 0.29 25.36 -0.37
CA ASP A 208 -0.56 25.93 -1.43
C ASP A 208 -0.89 24.93 -2.54
N THR A 209 -0.36 23.71 -2.50
CA THR A 209 -0.53 22.70 -3.54
C THR A 209 -1.01 21.36 -2.98
N PRO A 210 -1.91 20.64 -3.68
CA PRO A 210 -2.40 19.36 -3.19
C PRO A 210 -1.31 18.29 -3.23
N PHE A 211 -1.37 17.36 -2.28
CA PHE A 211 -0.53 16.16 -2.33
C PHE A 211 -0.95 15.23 -3.46
N THR A 212 0.01 14.74 -4.20
CA THR A 212 -0.17 13.78 -5.30
C THR A 212 0.17 12.35 -4.90
N GLY A 213 0.94 12.18 -3.83
CA GLY A 213 1.30 10.88 -3.31
C GLY A 213 2.08 10.95 -1.99
N MET A 214 2.27 9.79 -1.38
CA MET A 214 3.00 9.63 -0.12
C MET A 214 3.78 8.32 -0.08
N GLY A 215 4.77 8.26 0.78
CA GLY A 215 5.59 7.07 1.02
C GLY A 215 6.42 7.20 2.29
N GLY A 216 7.29 6.25 2.52
CA GLY A 216 8.26 6.29 3.61
C GLY A 216 9.65 5.90 3.12
N TYR A 217 10.69 6.54 3.64
CA TYR A 217 12.06 6.22 3.29
C TYR A 217 13.04 6.65 4.39
N GLN A 218 13.96 5.79 4.77
CA GLN A 218 15.00 6.05 5.79
C GLN A 218 14.46 6.72 7.07
N GLY A 219 13.32 6.24 7.59
CA GLY A 219 12.71 6.79 8.80
C GLY A 219 12.09 8.19 8.62
N ARG A 220 11.80 8.59 7.39
CA ARG A 220 11.13 9.85 7.03
C ARG A 220 9.81 9.58 6.33
N LEU A 221 8.80 10.38 6.62
CA LEU A 221 7.59 10.45 5.82
C LEU A 221 7.89 11.25 4.55
N VAL A 222 7.55 10.68 3.41
CA VAL A 222 7.73 11.30 2.09
C VAL A 222 6.37 11.75 1.59
N LEU A 223 6.23 13.03 1.30
CA LEU A 223 5.04 13.64 0.71
C LEU A 223 5.42 14.23 -0.65
N MET A 224 4.63 13.95 -1.66
CA MET A 224 4.83 14.46 -3.01
C MET A 224 3.74 15.48 -3.35
N SER A 225 4.14 16.60 -3.92
CA SER A 225 3.23 17.66 -4.38
C SER A 225 3.69 18.10 -5.77
N GLY A 226 3.08 17.54 -6.80
CA GLY A 226 3.55 17.71 -8.18
C GLY A 226 4.98 17.21 -8.38
N ALA A 227 5.89 18.11 -8.72
CA ALA A 227 7.32 17.83 -8.90
C ALA A 227 8.16 18.00 -7.62
N TYR A 228 7.54 18.47 -6.52
CA TYR A 228 8.19 18.62 -5.24
C TYR A 228 8.14 17.34 -4.42
N VAL A 229 9.19 17.08 -3.69
CA VAL A 229 9.28 16.00 -2.71
C VAL A 229 9.66 16.59 -1.36
N HIS A 230 8.83 16.36 -0.38
CA HIS A 230 9.00 16.83 0.99
C HIS A 230 9.19 15.62 1.90
N MET A 231 10.26 15.60 2.67
CA MET A 231 10.51 14.55 3.64
C MET A 231 10.50 15.13 5.04
N SER A 232 9.84 14.45 5.95
CA SER A 232 9.83 14.85 7.37
C SER A 232 11.21 14.79 8.00
N ALA A 233 11.36 15.37 9.17
CA ALA A 233 12.53 15.14 10.01
C ALA A 233 12.69 13.64 10.32
N SER A 234 13.93 13.19 10.47
CA SER A 234 14.25 11.79 10.73
C SER A 234 13.58 11.31 12.02
N ASN A 235 12.80 10.22 11.93
CA ASN A 235 12.01 9.61 13.01
C ASN A 235 10.97 10.54 13.66
N LYS A 236 10.64 11.67 13.01
CA LYS A 236 9.60 12.61 13.45
C LYS A 236 8.70 12.96 12.28
N TYR A 237 7.72 12.12 12.01
CA TYR A 237 6.89 12.18 10.81
C TYR A 237 5.99 13.42 10.71
N ASN A 238 5.70 14.07 11.84
CA ASN A 238 4.88 15.28 11.92
C ASN A 238 5.68 16.59 11.84
N VAL A 239 7.01 16.51 11.73
CA VAL A 239 7.91 17.67 11.67
C VAL A 239 8.35 17.87 10.22
N LEU A 240 7.87 18.95 9.60
CA LEU A 240 8.14 19.31 8.20
C LEU A 240 8.84 20.67 8.07
N MET A 241 9.27 21.27 9.19
CA MET A 241 10.04 22.49 9.25
C MET A 241 11.28 22.28 10.13
N ARG A 242 12.30 23.07 9.90
CA ARG A 242 13.56 22.99 10.68
C ARG A 242 13.30 23.25 12.16
N THR A 243 14.04 22.57 13.01
CA THR A 243 13.94 22.68 14.48
C THR A 243 14.96 23.64 15.06
N THR A 244 15.95 24.05 14.28
CA THR A 244 16.92 25.12 14.60
C THR A 244 17.28 25.87 13.32
N THR A 245 17.58 27.16 13.45
CA THR A 245 18.10 28.01 12.36
C THR A 245 19.59 28.29 12.48
N ASP A 246 20.23 27.85 13.55
CA ASP A 246 21.67 28.03 13.82
C ASP A 246 22.49 27.25 12.77
N ASP A 247 22.20 25.95 12.60
CA ASP A 247 22.84 25.07 11.64
C ASP A 247 21.80 24.19 10.90
N VAL A 248 22.16 23.70 9.74
CA VAL A 248 21.36 22.66 9.01
C VAL A 248 21.75 21.31 9.56
N LEU A 249 20.83 20.69 10.30
CA LEU A 249 21.04 19.35 10.87
C LEU A 249 20.77 18.26 9.82
N ASP A 250 21.52 17.17 9.89
CA ASP A 250 21.30 15.99 9.05
C ASP A 250 19.90 15.38 9.23
N SER A 251 19.32 15.59 10.42
CA SER A 251 17.97 15.11 10.76
C SER A 251 16.85 16.04 10.31
N ASP A 252 17.15 17.25 9.82
CA ASP A 252 16.13 18.23 9.41
C ASP A 252 15.27 17.73 8.24
N PRO A 253 14.06 18.29 8.07
CA PRO A 253 13.23 18.03 6.91
C PRO A 253 13.94 18.37 5.59
N ILE A 254 13.58 17.64 4.55
CA ILE A 254 14.15 17.79 3.21
C ILE A 254 13.06 18.26 2.26
N HIS A 255 13.30 19.34 1.52
CA HIS A 255 12.40 19.86 0.50
C HIS A 255 13.19 20.01 -0.81
N VAL A 256 12.81 19.21 -1.82
CA VAL A 256 13.55 19.15 -3.09
C VAL A 256 12.60 19.23 -4.26
N LEU A 257 12.95 20.09 -5.22
CA LEU A 257 12.25 20.19 -6.51
C LEU A 257 12.98 19.35 -7.58
N SER A 258 12.22 18.56 -8.31
CA SER A 258 12.74 17.89 -9.50
C SER A 258 12.77 18.83 -10.70
N ILE A 259 13.92 19.37 -11.03
CA ILE A 259 14.10 20.29 -12.16
C ILE A 259 13.75 19.65 -13.51
N ASN A 260 13.91 18.32 -13.62
CA ASN A 260 13.68 17.55 -14.83
C ASN A 260 12.25 17.00 -14.99
N ALA A 261 11.39 17.21 -14.01
CA ALA A 261 10.02 16.69 -13.98
C ALA A 261 8.96 17.74 -14.37
N SER A 262 9.32 18.74 -15.16
CA SER A 262 8.37 19.80 -15.55
C SER A 262 7.11 19.22 -16.20
N GLY A 263 5.96 19.44 -15.56
CA GLY A 263 4.66 18.95 -16.00
C GLY A 263 4.39 17.47 -15.71
N GLN A 264 5.15 16.84 -14.82
CA GLN A 264 4.92 15.47 -14.34
C GLN A 264 4.74 15.47 -12.82
N ASP A 265 3.62 14.93 -12.37
CA ASP A 265 3.33 14.78 -10.95
C ASP A 265 3.81 13.41 -10.48
N PHE A 266 4.62 13.39 -9.43
CA PHE A 266 4.98 12.15 -8.77
C PHE A 266 3.79 11.65 -7.95
N LYS A 267 3.40 10.39 -8.17
CA LYS A 267 2.24 9.77 -7.53
C LYS A 267 2.61 8.66 -6.55
N HIS A 268 3.74 8.01 -6.78
CA HIS A 268 4.22 6.94 -5.90
C HIS A 268 5.70 7.10 -5.61
N ALA A 269 6.09 6.75 -4.39
CA ALA A 269 7.47 6.65 -3.94
C ALA A 269 7.69 5.23 -3.41
N VAL A 270 8.63 4.51 -3.99
CA VAL A 270 8.90 3.09 -3.68
C VAL A 270 10.39 2.91 -3.44
N GLU A 271 10.74 2.25 -2.35
CA GLU A 271 12.15 1.87 -2.13
C GLU A 271 12.53 0.74 -3.09
N PHE A 272 13.57 0.96 -3.89
CA PHE A 272 14.09 0.00 -4.83
C PHE A 272 15.61 0.07 -4.89
N ASN A 273 16.28 -1.06 -4.72
CA ASN A 273 17.74 -1.16 -4.73
C ASN A 273 18.44 -0.16 -3.79
N LYS A 274 17.87 0.07 -2.59
CA LYS A 274 18.32 1.04 -1.57
C LYS A 274 18.12 2.52 -1.94
N ASP A 275 17.56 2.83 -3.09
CA ASP A 275 17.21 4.17 -3.51
C ASP A 275 15.70 4.39 -3.40
N LEU A 276 15.27 5.63 -3.29
CA LEU A 276 13.87 5.99 -3.38
C LEU A 276 13.52 6.30 -4.83
N VAL A 277 12.70 5.45 -5.44
CA VAL A 277 12.19 5.64 -6.80
C VAL A 277 10.88 6.41 -6.76
N LEU A 278 10.87 7.53 -7.43
CA LEU A 278 9.71 8.40 -7.62
C LEU A 278 9.06 8.09 -8.97
N ILE A 279 7.77 7.88 -8.99
CA ILE A 279 7.04 7.41 -10.17
C ILE A 279 5.98 8.41 -10.56
N ALA A 280 6.08 8.88 -11.80
CA ALA A 280 5.07 9.64 -12.53
C ALA A 280 4.58 8.83 -13.74
N ASP A 281 3.52 9.29 -14.41
CA ASP A 281 2.88 8.57 -15.52
C ASP A 281 3.83 8.18 -16.65
N ASN A 282 4.81 9.04 -16.96
CA ASN A 282 5.74 8.81 -18.07
C ASN A 282 7.22 8.98 -17.70
N GLN A 283 7.52 9.13 -16.43
CA GLN A 283 8.88 9.38 -15.98
C GLN A 283 9.13 8.74 -14.62
N GLN A 284 10.32 8.21 -14.44
CA GLN A 284 10.82 7.73 -13.17
C GLN A 284 12.05 8.53 -12.79
N ALA A 285 12.11 8.91 -11.53
CA ALA A 285 13.25 9.61 -10.95
C ALA A 285 13.75 8.87 -9.71
N VAL A 286 14.96 9.14 -9.30
CA VAL A 286 15.61 8.50 -8.16
C VAL A 286 16.12 9.56 -7.21
N ILE A 287 15.88 9.38 -5.94
CA ILE A 287 16.63 10.02 -4.88
C ILE A 287 17.65 8.99 -4.41
N GLY A 288 18.90 9.23 -4.73
CA GLY A 288 20.00 8.35 -4.40
C GLY A 288 20.34 8.41 -2.91
N GLY A 289 20.44 7.24 -2.29
CA GLY A 289 20.77 7.11 -0.87
C GLY A 289 21.56 5.84 -0.58
N SER A 290 22.01 5.15 -1.63
CA SER A 290 22.60 3.81 -1.52
C SER A 290 23.87 3.72 -0.66
N THR A 291 24.60 4.82 -0.52
CA THR A 291 25.88 4.85 0.21
C THR A 291 25.93 5.86 1.35
N ILE A 292 24.99 6.79 1.40
CA ILE A 292 25.01 7.91 2.33
C ILE A 292 23.61 8.13 2.91
N VAL A 293 23.52 8.44 4.19
CA VAL A 293 22.27 8.87 4.81
C VAL A 293 21.82 10.18 4.15
N LEU A 294 20.53 10.26 3.78
CA LEU A 294 19.97 11.47 3.20
C LEU A 294 19.94 12.60 4.21
N THR A 295 20.50 13.73 3.79
CA THR A 295 20.50 14.99 4.54
C THR A 295 19.94 16.10 3.66
N PRO A 296 19.47 17.22 4.23
CA PRO A 296 19.00 18.35 3.43
C PRO A 296 20.05 18.87 2.42
N GLN A 297 21.33 18.70 2.73
CA GLN A 297 22.44 19.20 1.91
C GLN A 297 22.84 18.30 0.75
N ASN A 298 22.61 16.97 0.86
CA ASN A 298 23.07 15.99 -0.15
C ASN A 298 21.95 15.39 -1.01
N THR A 299 20.69 15.75 -0.73
CA THR A 299 19.56 15.18 -1.45
C THR A 299 19.37 15.83 -2.81
N VAL A 300 19.41 15.01 -3.85
CA VAL A 300 19.20 15.42 -5.25
C VAL A 300 18.30 14.41 -5.95
N ILE A 301 17.39 14.90 -6.81
CA ILE A 301 16.52 14.06 -7.64
C ILE A 301 17.17 13.89 -9.02
N TYR A 302 17.45 12.65 -9.38
CA TYR A 302 17.99 12.28 -10.69
C TYR A 302 16.90 11.67 -11.56
N LYS A 303 16.80 12.06 -12.82
CA LYS A 303 15.98 11.36 -13.80
C LYS A 303 16.62 10.00 -14.13
N SER A 304 15.86 8.93 -13.94
CA SER A 304 16.35 7.56 -14.09
C SER A 304 15.91 6.92 -15.41
N SER A 305 14.62 6.94 -15.70
CA SER A 305 14.07 6.35 -16.92
C SER A 305 12.85 7.10 -17.43
N VAL A 306 12.47 6.82 -18.67
CA VAL A 306 11.26 7.34 -19.31
C VAL A 306 10.46 6.14 -19.80
N ALA A 307 9.49 5.72 -19.02
CA ALA A 307 8.58 4.65 -19.38
C ALA A 307 7.16 5.01 -18.98
N PRO A 308 6.16 4.72 -19.82
CA PRO A 308 4.78 4.86 -19.42
C PRO A 308 4.49 3.85 -18.30
N MET A 309 3.83 4.30 -17.24
CA MET A 309 3.38 3.46 -16.13
C MET A 309 1.94 3.81 -15.77
N ASN A 310 1.19 2.80 -15.38
CA ASN A 310 -0.13 3.01 -14.79
C ASN A 310 0.05 3.41 -13.33
N THR A 311 -0.24 4.65 -13.02
CA THR A 311 -0.12 5.21 -11.67
C THR A 311 -1.42 5.22 -10.88
N SER A 312 -2.45 4.51 -11.33
CA SER A 312 -3.68 4.33 -10.55
C SER A 312 -3.48 3.46 -9.30
N HIS A 313 -2.39 2.70 -9.25
CA HIS A 313 -1.95 1.92 -8.11
C HIS A 313 -0.41 1.93 -8.02
N PRO A 314 0.17 1.74 -6.83
CA PRO A 314 1.62 1.70 -6.68
C PRO A 314 2.22 0.46 -7.35
N PRO A 315 3.39 0.55 -7.98
CA PRO A 315 4.19 -0.60 -8.33
C PRO A 315 4.59 -1.41 -7.09
N ILE A 316 4.84 -2.69 -7.27
CA ILE A 316 5.17 -3.58 -6.18
C ILE A 316 6.59 -4.12 -6.28
N MET A 317 7.23 -4.28 -5.14
CA MET A 317 8.50 -4.98 -5.01
C MET A 317 8.26 -6.46 -4.82
N VAL A 318 8.83 -7.29 -5.68
CA VAL A 318 8.79 -8.74 -5.55
C VAL A 318 10.22 -9.28 -5.74
N GLY A 319 10.81 -9.73 -4.63
CA GLY A 319 12.21 -10.12 -4.63
C GLY A 319 13.14 -8.95 -4.92
N ARG A 320 13.81 -8.96 -6.05
CA ARG A 320 14.74 -7.91 -6.49
C ARG A 320 14.15 -6.99 -7.56
N ASP A 321 12.94 -7.24 -7.99
CA ASP A 321 12.34 -6.60 -9.14
C ASP A 321 11.22 -5.66 -8.73
N LEU A 322 11.14 -4.52 -9.38
CA LEU A 322 10.02 -3.61 -9.28
C LEU A 322 9.07 -3.88 -10.44
N ILE A 323 7.88 -4.38 -10.11
CA ILE A 323 6.86 -4.74 -11.09
C ILE A 323 5.85 -3.62 -11.20
N TYR A 324 5.60 -3.20 -12.43
CA TYR A 324 4.65 -2.15 -12.75
C TYR A 324 3.69 -2.59 -13.86
N THR A 325 2.67 -1.82 -14.10
CA THR A 325 1.69 -2.08 -15.16
C THR A 325 1.62 -0.93 -16.14
N VAL A 326 1.24 -1.24 -17.37
CA VAL A 326 1.03 -0.26 -18.44
C VAL A 326 -0.30 -0.54 -19.10
N GLN A 327 -1.10 0.47 -19.37
CA GLN A 327 -2.29 0.34 -20.17
C GLN A 327 -1.99 0.75 -21.62
N ASN A 328 -2.31 -0.12 -22.57
CA ASN A 328 -2.18 0.21 -23.98
C ASN A 328 -3.39 1.01 -24.51
N THR A 329 -3.26 1.60 -25.67
CA THR A 329 -4.30 2.41 -26.30
C THR A 329 -5.56 1.63 -26.68
N MET A 330 -5.50 0.31 -26.72
CA MET A 330 -6.63 -0.57 -27.01
C MET A 330 -7.43 -0.97 -25.77
N GLY A 331 -7.04 -0.47 -24.57
CA GLY A 331 -7.71 -0.79 -23.32
C GLY A 331 -7.30 -2.14 -22.70
N TYR A 332 -6.13 -2.68 -23.08
CA TYR A 332 -5.53 -3.84 -22.45
C TYR A 332 -4.36 -3.42 -21.57
N SER A 333 -4.15 -4.12 -20.49
CA SER A 333 -3.02 -3.93 -19.60
C SER A 333 -1.88 -4.90 -19.91
N GLN A 334 -0.66 -4.43 -19.68
CA GLN A 334 0.57 -5.20 -19.80
C GLN A 334 1.38 -5.07 -18.50
N VAL A 335 2.16 -6.07 -18.21
CA VAL A 335 3.04 -6.12 -17.03
C VAL A 335 4.46 -5.80 -17.45
N GLY A 336 5.05 -4.87 -16.74
CA GLY A 336 6.45 -4.46 -16.90
C GLY A 336 7.26 -4.72 -15.65
N GLN A 337 8.55 -4.84 -15.84
CA GLN A 337 9.58 -5.02 -14.83
C GLN A 337 10.61 -3.92 -14.97
N LEU A 338 10.98 -3.30 -13.88
CA LEU A 338 12.06 -2.33 -13.83
C LEU A 338 13.31 -3.04 -13.29
N GLN A 339 14.34 -3.09 -14.10
CA GLN A 339 15.60 -3.73 -13.75
C GLN A 339 16.68 -2.68 -13.50
N VAL A 340 17.58 -2.97 -12.55
CA VAL A 340 18.75 -2.12 -12.30
C VAL A 340 19.69 -2.17 -13.49
N ASN A 341 20.13 -1.01 -13.95
CA ASN A 341 21.16 -0.93 -14.97
C ASN A 341 22.54 -1.02 -14.31
N ASN A 342 23.20 -2.16 -14.46
CA ASN A 342 24.52 -2.38 -13.86
C ASN A 342 25.65 -1.57 -14.50
N LEU A 343 25.40 -0.90 -15.62
CA LEU A 343 26.39 -0.13 -16.37
C LEU A 343 26.37 1.35 -16.05
N VAL A 344 25.21 1.87 -15.63
CA VAL A 344 25.01 3.29 -15.36
C VAL A 344 24.30 3.43 -14.02
N GLU A 345 24.92 4.13 -13.09
CA GLU A 345 24.39 4.39 -11.77
C GLU A 345 23.10 5.23 -11.85
N ASN A 346 22.14 4.97 -10.98
CA ASN A 346 20.84 5.65 -10.90
C ASN A 346 19.97 5.54 -12.15
N GLN A 347 20.22 4.56 -13.03
CA GLN A 347 19.38 4.28 -14.19
C GLN A 347 18.75 2.89 -14.10
N PHE A 348 17.50 2.82 -14.57
CA PHE A 348 16.74 1.59 -14.66
C PHE A 348 16.37 1.28 -16.10
N ASN A 349 16.28 -0.02 -16.42
CA ASN A 349 15.84 -0.50 -17.71
C ASN A 349 14.39 -1.02 -17.58
N PRO A 350 13.40 -0.31 -18.14
CA PRO A 350 12.02 -0.80 -18.18
C PRO A 350 11.87 -1.89 -19.25
N GLN A 351 11.29 -3.02 -18.88
CA GLN A 351 11.02 -4.13 -19.78
C GLN A 351 9.57 -4.61 -19.64
N ILE A 352 8.86 -4.78 -20.76
CA ILE A 352 7.52 -5.37 -20.76
C ILE A 352 7.64 -6.89 -20.83
N ILE A 353 7.39 -7.56 -19.71
CA ILE A 353 7.52 -9.03 -19.60
C ILE A 353 6.33 -9.77 -20.22
N SER A 354 5.16 -9.14 -20.31
CA SER A 354 3.98 -9.68 -20.97
C SER A 354 3.83 -9.25 -22.43
N ALA A 355 4.92 -8.84 -23.10
CA ALA A 355 4.88 -8.36 -24.49
C ALA A 355 4.30 -9.39 -25.48
N HIS A 356 4.46 -10.68 -25.20
CA HIS A 356 3.91 -11.78 -25.98
C HIS A 356 2.39 -11.99 -25.81
N LEU A 357 1.78 -11.32 -24.82
CA LEU A 357 0.36 -11.40 -24.47
C LEU A 357 -0.34 -10.02 -24.52
N PRO A 358 -0.26 -9.26 -25.63
CA PRO A 358 -0.66 -7.85 -25.65
C PRO A 358 -2.15 -7.59 -25.49
N LYS A 359 -2.98 -8.63 -25.62
CA LYS A 359 -4.45 -8.58 -25.53
C LYS A 359 -5.02 -9.56 -24.49
N TYR A 360 -4.20 -10.00 -23.53
CA TYR A 360 -4.63 -11.03 -22.59
C TYR A 360 -5.49 -10.43 -21.47
N LEU A 361 -5.05 -9.36 -20.84
CA LEU A 361 -5.81 -8.72 -19.76
C LEU A 361 -6.52 -7.46 -20.26
N LYS A 362 -7.85 -7.52 -20.30
CA LYS A 362 -8.71 -6.39 -20.67
C LYS A 362 -9.01 -5.52 -19.45
N GLY A 363 -8.91 -4.22 -19.61
CA GLY A 363 -9.22 -3.25 -18.57
C GLY A 363 -7.98 -2.63 -17.94
N ASN A 364 -8.22 -1.70 -17.03
CA ASN A 364 -7.17 -1.02 -16.27
C ASN A 364 -6.94 -1.72 -14.93
N ILE A 365 -5.71 -2.08 -14.64
CA ILE A 365 -5.33 -2.67 -13.36
C ILE A 365 -5.47 -1.62 -12.27
N LYS A 366 -6.18 -1.94 -11.20
CA LYS A 366 -6.44 -1.09 -10.04
C LYS A 366 -5.57 -1.42 -8.84
N PHE A 367 -5.12 -2.66 -8.75
CA PHE A 367 -4.23 -3.12 -7.70
C PHE A 367 -3.32 -4.23 -8.19
N SER A 368 -2.19 -4.36 -7.55
CA SER A 368 -1.26 -5.47 -7.73
C SER A 368 -0.76 -5.93 -6.37
N ALA A 369 -0.54 -7.22 -6.24
CA ALA A 369 0.01 -7.83 -5.04
C ALA A 369 0.90 -9.01 -5.41
N GLY A 370 1.92 -9.31 -4.63
CA GLY A 370 2.82 -10.40 -4.96
C GLY A 370 3.68 -10.86 -3.79
N THR A 371 4.20 -12.07 -3.92
CA THR A 371 5.14 -12.68 -2.99
C THR A 371 6.28 -13.35 -3.73
N SER A 372 7.49 -13.18 -3.22
CA SER A 372 8.68 -13.87 -3.73
C SER A 372 8.79 -15.32 -3.25
N LEU A 373 8.08 -15.69 -2.18
CA LEU A 373 8.15 -17.04 -1.60
C LEU A 373 7.62 -18.10 -2.57
N SER A 374 6.46 -17.84 -3.17
CA SER A 374 5.88 -18.72 -4.20
C SER A 374 6.11 -18.22 -5.62
N GLY A 375 6.77 -17.07 -5.80
CA GLY A 375 6.95 -16.45 -7.10
C GLY A 375 5.62 -16.07 -7.77
N THR A 376 4.61 -15.68 -6.98
CA THR A 376 3.25 -15.42 -7.48
C THR A 376 2.93 -13.93 -7.35
N ILE A 377 2.45 -13.35 -8.45
CA ILE A 377 2.02 -11.96 -8.51
C ILE A 377 0.63 -11.92 -9.15
N VAL A 378 -0.29 -11.17 -8.56
CA VAL A 378 -1.66 -11.00 -9.01
C VAL A 378 -1.95 -9.55 -9.37
N PHE A 379 -2.73 -9.36 -10.42
CA PHE A 379 -3.15 -8.05 -10.91
C PHE A 379 -4.66 -8.05 -11.07
N GLY A 380 -5.35 -7.11 -10.43
CA GLY A 380 -6.80 -7.03 -10.45
C GLY A 380 -7.33 -5.74 -11.09
N THR A 381 -8.39 -5.88 -11.85
CA THR A 381 -9.13 -4.76 -12.47
C THR A 381 -10.35 -4.35 -11.67
N GLY A 382 -10.65 -5.06 -10.59
CA GLY A 382 -11.87 -4.89 -9.78
C GLY A 382 -13.07 -5.67 -10.35
N THR A 383 -12.81 -6.62 -11.24
CA THR A 383 -13.77 -7.61 -11.77
C THR A 383 -13.53 -8.96 -11.11
N GLU A 384 -14.22 -9.99 -11.58
CA GLU A 384 -14.07 -11.38 -11.15
C GLU A 384 -12.76 -12.02 -11.61
N GLU A 385 -12.06 -11.36 -12.55
CA GLU A 385 -10.82 -11.86 -13.16
C GLU A 385 -9.59 -11.28 -12.49
N LEU A 386 -8.64 -12.15 -12.14
CA LEU A 386 -7.27 -11.81 -11.72
C LEU A 386 -6.28 -12.35 -12.75
N LEU A 387 -5.43 -11.47 -13.29
CA LEU A 387 -4.25 -11.92 -14.01
C LEU A 387 -3.21 -12.38 -13.00
N VAL A 388 -2.72 -13.58 -13.16
CA VAL A 388 -1.71 -14.17 -12.27
C VAL A 388 -0.45 -14.43 -13.07
N TRP A 389 0.67 -13.93 -12.57
CA TRP A 389 1.99 -14.24 -13.09
C TRP A 389 2.74 -15.07 -12.07
N GLN A 390 3.13 -16.27 -12.49
CA GLN A 390 3.94 -17.16 -11.66
C GLN A 390 5.29 -17.40 -12.32
N TYR A 391 6.35 -17.33 -11.52
CA TYR A 391 7.69 -17.58 -11.99
C TYR A 391 8.49 -18.41 -11.00
N ILE A 392 9.43 -19.16 -11.54
CA ILE A 392 10.45 -19.87 -10.78
C ILE A 392 11.78 -19.31 -11.23
N ALA A 393 12.54 -18.74 -10.32
CA ALA A 393 13.86 -18.19 -10.58
C ALA A 393 14.91 -18.89 -9.72
N ASP A 394 16.04 -19.22 -10.31
CA ASP A 394 17.26 -19.51 -9.60
C ASP A 394 18.16 -18.26 -9.67
N GLN A 395 19.14 -18.15 -8.80
CA GLN A 395 19.96 -16.95 -8.49
C GLN A 395 20.17 -15.91 -9.61
N ASN A 396 20.21 -16.31 -10.87
CA ASN A 396 20.45 -15.43 -12.02
C ASN A 396 19.54 -15.67 -13.25
N GLU A 397 18.69 -16.68 -13.22
CA GLU A 397 17.87 -17.05 -14.37
C GLU A 397 16.42 -17.33 -13.97
N VAL A 398 15.47 -16.84 -14.76
CA VAL A 398 14.07 -17.23 -14.66
C VAL A 398 13.91 -18.56 -15.39
N LEU A 399 13.77 -19.65 -14.62
CA LEU A 399 13.65 -21.00 -15.17
C LEU A 399 12.27 -21.25 -15.77
N GLN A 400 11.23 -20.65 -15.20
CA GLN A 400 9.86 -20.74 -15.67
C GLN A 400 9.14 -19.42 -15.42
N SER A 401 8.36 -18.99 -16.38
CA SER A 401 7.50 -17.81 -16.30
C SER A 401 6.20 -18.10 -17.04
N ALA A 402 5.07 -17.98 -16.36
CA ALA A 402 3.77 -18.27 -16.93
C ALA A 402 2.73 -17.26 -16.46
N PHE A 403 1.86 -16.86 -17.38
CA PHE A 403 0.69 -16.05 -17.06
C PHE A 403 -0.54 -16.94 -17.08
N GLY A 404 -1.38 -16.79 -16.05
CA GLY A 404 -2.67 -17.45 -15.91
C GLY A 404 -3.77 -16.42 -15.62
N LEU A 405 -4.99 -16.85 -15.80
CA LEU A 405 -6.18 -16.09 -15.44
C LEU A 405 -6.92 -16.89 -14.35
N TRP A 406 -7.19 -16.24 -13.23
CA TRP A 406 -8.06 -16.79 -12.20
C TRP A 406 -9.41 -16.08 -12.29
N GLU A 407 -10.45 -16.86 -12.46
CA GLU A 407 -11.84 -16.39 -12.44
C GLU A 407 -12.43 -16.73 -11.08
N LEU A 408 -12.70 -15.70 -10.28
CA LEU A 408 -13.30 -15.87 -8.96
C LEU A 408 -14.83 -15.70 -9.05
N PRO A 409 -15.58 -16.29 -8.13
CA PRO A 409 -17.05 -16.24 -8.19
C PRO A 409 -17.63 -14.85 -7.96
N TYR A 410 -16.84 -13.92 -7.42
CA TYR A 410 -17.25 -12.54 -7.12
C TYR A 410 -16.14 -11.54 -7.44
N PRO A 411 -16.50 -10.27 -7.76
CA PRO A 411 -15.54 -9.23 -8.04
C PRO A 411 -14.55 -9.02 -6.90
N VAL A 412 -13.26 -8.95 -7.25
CA VAL A 412 -12.15 -8.73 -6.31
C VAL A 412 -11.92 -7.24 -6.15
N VAL A 413 -12.17 -6.72 -4.95
CA VAL A 413 -11.97 -5.30 -4.63
C VAL A 413 -10.50 -4.99 -4.41
N TYR A 414 -9.82 -5.85 -3.66
CA TYR A 414 -8.40 -5.72 -3.33
C TYR A 414 -7.81 -7.08 -2.94
N ALA A 415 -6.49 -7.22 -3.12
CA ALA A 415 -5.75 -8.38 -2.64
C ALA A 415 -4.36 -7.99 -2.13
N TRP A 416 -3.85 -8.76 -1.18
CA TRP A 416 -2.48 -8.62 -0.65
C TRP A 416 -1.94 -9.97 -0.22
N PHE A 417 -0.64 -10.04 0.06
CA PHE A 417 0.01 -11.26 0.52
C PHE A 417 0.57 -11.08 1.94
N ILE A 418 0.46 -12.13 2.72
CA ILE A 418 1.22 -12.33 3.95
C ILE A 418 1.93 -13.67 3.78
N SER A 419 3.25 -13.64 3.67
CA SER A 419 4.07 -14.81 3.29
C SER A 419 3.66 -15.38 1.93
N ASP A 420 3.14 -16.60 1.88
CA ASP A 420 2.65 -17.31 0.68
C ASP A 420 1.11 -17.38 0.59
N ILE A 421 0.44 -16.75 1.53
CA ILE A 421 -1.03 -16.70 1.57
C ILE A 421 -1.49 -15.39 0.95
N MET A 422 -2.31 -15.48 -0.10
CA MET A 422 -3.01 -14.34 -0.67
C MET A 422 -4.32 -14.11 0.09
N PHE A 423 -4.50 -12.91 0.59
CA PHE A 423 -5.78 -12.43 1.12
C PHE A 423 -6.48 -11.58 0.08
N SER A 424 -7.78 -11.74 -0.05
CA SER A 424 -8.59 -10.97 -0.99
C SER A 424 -9.92 -10.56 -0.38
N VAL A 425 -10.36 -9.36 -0.73
CA VAL A 425 -11.69 -8.84 -0.38
C VAL A 425 -12.57 -8.99 -1.61
N LEU A 426 -13.60 -9.81 -1.49
CA LEU A 426 -14.58 -10.04 -2.56
C LEU A 426 -15.87 -9.27 -2.25
N LYS A 427 -16.48 -8.72 -3.31
CA LYS A 427 -17.77 -8.04 -3.21
C LYS A 427 -18.89 -9.03 -3.55
N THR A 428 -19.51 -9.62 -2.52
CA THR A 428 -20.64 -10.54 -2.67
C THR A 428 -21.97 -9.77 -2.71
N PRO A 429 -23.07 -10.37 -3.15
CA PRO A 429 -24.40 -9.76 -3.11
C PRO A 429 -24.86 -9.37 -1.68
N GLN A 430 -24.35 -10.05 -0.67
CA GLN A 430 -24.70 -9.84 0.74
C GLN A 430 -23.74 -8.91 1.49
N GLY A 431 -22.67 -8.42 0.82
CA GLY A 431 -21.66 -7.55 1.41
C GLY A 431 -20.25 -7.90 0.96
N TYR A 432 -19.27 -7.64 1.81
CA TYR A 432 -17.88 -7.97 1.53
C TYR A 432 -17.47 -9.24 2.26
N ALA A 433 -16.67 -10.08 1.59
CA ALA A 433 -16.07 -11.28 2.17
C ALA A 433 -14.55 -11.17 2.13
N LEU A 434 -13.89 -11.46 3.23
CA LEU A 434 -12.45 -11.64 3.28
C LEU A 434 -12.12 -13.11 3.08
N CYS A 435 -11.28 -13.39 2.09
CA CYS A 435 -10.89 -14.74 1.71
C CYS A 435 -9.38 -14.90 1.75
N SER A 436 -8.90 -16.11 1.97
CA SER A 436 -7.49 -16.44 1.89
C SER A 436 -7.25 -17.62 0.95
N VAL A 437 -6.16 -17.57 0.19
CA VAL A 437 -5.73 -18.61 -0.74
C VAL A 437 -4.24 -18.86 -0.52
N SER A 438 -3.88 -20.11 -0.22
CA SER A 438 -2.47 -20.51 -0.23
C SER A 438 -1.97 -20.65 -1.66
N THR A 439 -0.88 -19.99 -2.01
CA THR A 439 -0.24 -20.07 -3.34
C THR A 439 0.84 -21.15 -3.42
N THR A 440 1.22 -21.73 -2.31
CA THR A 440 1.95 -22.99 -2.25
C THR A 440 0.96 -24.14 -2.30
N ARG A 441 1.41 -25.33 -2.70
CA ARG A 441 0.55 -26.51 -2.72
C ARG A 441 -0.22 -26.64 -1.41
N GLY A 442 -1.52 -26.83 -1.53
CA GLY A 442 -2.42 -27.01 -0.40
C GLY A 442 -1.96 -28.15 0.52
N VAL A 443 -2.36 -28.05 1.77
CA VAL A 443 -2.19 -29.13 2.75
C VAL A 443 -2.86 -30.38 2.17
N ASP A 444 -2.18 -31.52 2.19
CA ASP A 444 -2.74 -32.79 1.78
C ASP A 444 -4.10 -32.98 2.46
N GLY A 445 -5.14 -33.16 1.64
CA GLY A 445 -6.48 -33.41 2.16
C GLY A 445 -7.47 -32.25 2.04
N THR A 446 -7.08 -31.09 1.51
CA THR A 446 -8.04 -30.02 1.22
C THR A 446 -8.55 -30.08 -0.21
N PRO A 447 -9.87 -29.91 -0.44
CA PRO A 447 -10.44 -29.93 -1.79
C PRO A 447 -10.14 -28.66 -2.56
N TYR A 448 -10.05 -28.75 -3.87
CA TYR A 448 -10.00 -27.61 -4.79
C TYR A 448 -11.42 -27.06 -5.01
N LEU A 449 -11.83 -26.18 -4.12
CA LEU A 449 -13.10 -25.47 -4.17
C LEU A 449 -12.86 -23.99 -3.86
N ASP A 450 -13.62 -23.11 -4.50
CA ASP A 450 -13.62 -21.70 -4.14
C ASP A 450 -14.48 -21.45 -2.91
N LEU A 451 -14.07 -20.49 -2.09
CA LEU A 451 -14.81 -20.02 -0.91
C LEU A 451 -15.27 -21.15 0.01
N TRP A 452 -14.47 -22.18 0.16
CA TRP A 452 -14.85 -23.32 0.98
C TRP A 452 -14.72 -23.03 2.48
N VAL A 453 -15.56 -23.70 3.24
CA VAL A 453 -15.49 -23.76 4.71
C VAL A 453 -15.65 -25.20 5.17
N ASN A 454 -15.11 -25.49 6.35
CA ASN A 454 -15.27 -26.80 6.98
C ASN A 454 -16.70 -26.96 7.49
N GLY A 455 -17.29 -28.14 7.29
CA GLY A 455 -18.66 -28.46 7.72
C GLY A 455 -18.86 -28.30 9.21
N SER A 456 -17.84 -28.49 10.03
CA SER A 456 -17.92 -28.27 11.48
C SER A 456 -18.22 -26.81 11.85
N THR A 457 -17.76 -25.85 11.06
CA THR A 457 -17.98 -24.41 11.31
C THR A 457 -19.41 -23.96 10.98
N VAL A 458 -20.13 -24.70 10.15
CA VAL A 458 -21.50 -24.37 9.73
C VAL A 458 -22.57 -25.25 10.39
N LEU A 459 -22.17 -26.15 11.29
CA LEU A 459 -23.08 -27.01 12.04
C LEU A 459 -23.91 -26.19 13.02
N THR A 460 -25.25 -26.23 12.89
CA THR A 460 -26.19 -25.55 13.80
C THR A 460 -26.73 -26.46 14.88
N LYS A 461 -27.05 -27.70 14.51
CA LYS A 461 -27.45 -28.78 15.41
C LYS A 461 -27.19 -30.11 14.69
N GLU A 462 -27.23 -31.19 15.42
CA GLU A 462 -26.95 -32.52 14.87
C GLU A 462 -27.71 -32.77 13.56
N GLY A 463 -26.94 -33.01 12.48
CA GLY A 463 -27.47 -33.28 11.14
C GLY A 463 -28.01 -32.07 10.35
N THR A 464 -27.91 -30.86 10.88
CA THR A 464 -28.37 -29.64 10.18
C THR A 464 -27.24 -28.61 10.11
N TYR A 465 -27.01 -28.07 8.92
CA TYR A 465 -25.91 -27.15 8.63
C TYR A 465 -26.46 -25.85 8.06
N SER A 466 -25.92 -24.70 8.49
CA SER A 466 -26.30 -23.41 7.91
C SER A 466 -25.52 -23.16 6.61
N ILE A 467 -26.20 -22.63 5.60
CA ILE A 467 -25.52 -22.20 4.37
C ILE A 467 -24.85 -20.85 4.66
N PRO A 468 -23.53 -20.72 4.48
CA PRO A 468 -22.84 -19.44 4.57
C PRO A 468 -23.51 -18.37 3.70
N LYS A 469 -23.60 -17.13 4.19
CA LYS A 469 -24.30 -16.04 3.48
C LYS A 469 -23.89 -15.89 2.03
N TYR A 470 -22.61 -16.01 1.74
CA TYR A 470 -22.05 -15.88 0.38
C TYR A 470 -22.29 -17.09 -0.54
N LEU A 471 -22.81 -18.21 -0.02
CA LEU A 471 -23.19 -19.40 -0.80
C LEU A 471 -24.72 -19.57 -0.96
N GLN A 472 -25.55 -18.71 -0.34
CA GLN A 472 -26.99 -18.91 -0.30
C GLN A 472 -27.68 -18.87 -1.66
N ASP A 473 -27.13 -18.13 -2.62
CA ASP A 473 -27.67 -17.97 -3.97
C ASP A 473 -26.83 -18.66 -5.04
N ALA A 474 -25.91 -19.54 -4.64
CA ALA A 474 -24.98 -20.23 -5.54
C ALA A 474 -25.17 -21.76 -5.46
N GLU A 475 -24.87 -22.45 -6.56
CA GLU A 475 -24.76 -23.91 -6.57
C GLU A 475 -23.44 -24.31 -5.91
N PHE A 476 -23.52 -24.77 -4.68
CA PHE A 476 -22.35 -25.22 -3.93
C PHE A 476 -22.16 -26.74 -4.04
N MET A 477 -20.92 -27.17 -3.81
CA MET A 477 -20.52 -28.57 -3.80
C MET A 477 -20.10 -29.00 -2.40
N LEU A 478 -20.37 -30.25 -2.07
CA LEU A 478 -19.86 -30.87 -0.85
C LEU A 478 -18.72 -31.83 -1.21
N SER A 479 -17.59 -31.70 -0.52
CA SER A 479 -16.45 -32.61 -0.60
C SER A 479 -16.14 -33.20 0.76
N VAL A 480 -15.88 -34.48 0.82
CA VAL A 480 -15.53 -35.19 2.06
C VAL A 480 -14.08 -35.63 2.02
N ASN A 481 -13.37 -35.32 3.10
CA ASN A 481 -12.05 -35.88 3.33
C ASN A 481 -12.18 -37.19 4.12
N LEU A 482 -11.98 -38.30 3.43
CA LEU A 482 -11.84 -39.60 4.11
C LEU A 482 -10.34 -39.92 4.23
N PRO A 483 -9.88 -40.48 5.33
CA PRO A 483 -8.49 -40.94 5.46
C PRO A 483 -8.12 -41.82 4.26
N ASP A 484 -7.07 -41.43 3.54
CA ASP A 484 -6.54 -42.10 2.34
C ASP A 484 -7.39 -42.06 1.06
N THR A 485 -8.54 -41.39 1.03
CA THR A 485 -9.36 -41.27 -0.19
C THR A 485 -10.16 -39.99 -0.21
N TYR A 486 -10.15 -39.30 -1.35
CA TYR A 486 -11.11 -38.26 -1.63
C TYR A 486 -12.32 -38.85 -2.35
N MET A 487 -13.50 -38.56 -1.87
CA MET A 487 -14.73 -38.90 -2.58
C MET A 487 -15.44 -37.63 -3.03
N HIS A 488 -15.74 -37.55 -4.30
CA HIS A 488 -16.71 -36.59 -4.78
C HIS A 488 -18.09 -36.95 -4.23
N LEU A 489 -18.71 -36.02 -3.56
CA LEU A 489 -20.09 -36.14 -3.13
C LEU A 489 -21.07 -35.43 -4.08
N ASP A 490 -20.74 -35.34 -5.38
CA ASP A 490 -21.61 -34.80 -6.40
C ASP A 490 -22.96 -35.57 -6.47
N GLU A 491 -22.93 -36.84 -6.09
CA GLU A 491 -24.10 -37.71 -6.03
C GLU A 491 -24.73 -37.86 -4.64
N VAL A 492 -24.09 -37.33 -3.60
CA VAL A 492 -24.66 -37.32 -2.26
C VAL A 492 -25.57 -36.10 -2.14
N GLY A 493 -26.83 -36.34 -2.44
CA GLY A 493 -27.86 -35.33 -2.38
C GLY A 493 -27.87 -34.68 -0.99
N TYR A 494 -27.94 -33.39 -0.97
CA TYR A 494 -28.31 -32.60 0.19
C TYR A 494 -29.68 -31.98 -0.09
N GLU A 495 -30.49 -31.85 0.94
CA GLU A 495 -31.76 -31.15 0.88
C GLU A 495 -31.62 -29.77 1.49
N VAL A 496 -31.86 -28.74 0.69
CA VAL A 496 -31.87 -27.35 1.14
C VAL A 496 -33.26 -27.00 1.66
N LYS A 497 -33.30 -26.46 2.86
CA LYS A 497 -34.52 -25.90 3.44
C LYS A 497 -34.17 -24.51 4.01
N ASP A 498 -34.77 -23.48 3.41
CA ASP A 498 -34.50 -22.08 3.72
C ASP A 498 -32.98 -21.75 3.56
N LYS A 499 -32.31 -21.41 4.65
CA LYS A 499 -30.89 -21.08 4.72
C LYS A 499 -30.04 -22.20 5.32
N SER A 500 -30.57 -23.41 5.35
CA SER A 500 -29.89 -24.58 5.90
C SER A 500 -29.99 -25.78 4.97
N PHE A 501 -29.09 -26.73 5.15
CA PHE A 501 -29.15 -28.00 4.42
C PHE A 501 -28.97 -29.19 5.38
N THR A 502 -29.44 -30.32 4.92
CA THR A 502 -29.27 -31.61 5.59
C THR A 502 -28.69 -32.60 4.61
N LEU A 503 -27.82 -33.50 5.06
CA LEU A 503 -27.27 -34.57 4.22
C LEU A 503 -28.30 -35.67 4.07
N VAL A 504 -28.52 -36.15 2.83
CA VAL A 504 -29.47 -37.25 2.53
C VAL A 504 -28.96 -38.59 3.08
N ARG A 505 -27.66 -38.77 3.23
CA ARG A 505 -27.06 -39.93 3.89
C ARG A 505 -26.32 -39.51 5.16
N SER A 506 -26.67 -40.11 6.28
CA SER A 506 -25.86 -40.04 7.49
C SER A 506 -24.63 -40.95 7.30
N PHE A 507 -23.48 -40.33 7.22
CA PHE A 507 -22.22 -41.06 7.26
C PHE A 507 -21.80 -41.23 8.71
N SER A 508 -21.77 -42.45 9.21
CA SER A 508 -21.40 -42.72 10.62
C SER A 508 -19.91 -42.50 10.94
N GLU A 509 -19.08 -42.15 9.95
CA GLU A 509 -17.66 -41.91 10.07
C GLU A 509 -17.21 -40.60 9.42
N LEU A 510 -18.12 -39.66 9.19
CA LEU A 510 -17.81 -38.34 8.64
C LEU A 510 -17.14 -37.49 9.72
N THR A 511 -15.83 -37.44 9.70
CA THR A 511 -15.08 -36.58 10.59
C THR A 511 -14.95 -35.16 10.04
N ASP A 512 -14.78 -34.99 8.71
CA ASP A 512 -14.66 -33.69 8.06
C ASP A 512 -15.26 -33.68 6.66
N PHE A 513 -16.04 -32.64 6.37
CA PHE A 513 -16.46 -32.32 5.02
C PHE A 513 -16.30 -30.82 4.76
N PHE A 514 -16.21 -30.46 3.50
CA PHE A 514 -16.04 -29.10 3.04
C PHE A 514 -17.22 -28.70 2.17
N ILE A 515 -17.69 -27.47 2.32
CA ILE A 515 -18.71 -26.86 1.46
C ILE A 515 -18.09 -25.67 0.75
N GLY A 516 -18.18 -25.59 -0.57
CA GLY A 516 -17.62 -24.51 -1.37
C GLY A 516 -18.17 -24.46 -2.78
N LEU A 517 -17.67 -23.58 -3.61
CA LEU A 517 -18.07 -23.43 -5.00
C LEU A 517 -17.14 -24.24 -5.92
N PRO A 518 -17.68 -25.04 -6.83
CA PRO A 518 -16.86 -25.69 -7.85
C PRO A 518 -16.35 -24.65 -8.85
N PHE A 519 -15.14 -24.83 -9.33
CA PHE A 519 -14.57 -24.07 -10.42
C PHE A 519 -13.97 -24.99 -11.48
N THR A 520 -13.81 -24.47 -12.69
CA THR A 520 -13.16 -25.20 -13.77
C THR A 520 -11.77 -24.65 -14.03
N SER A 521 -10.76 -25.51 -13.86
CA SER A 521 -9.40 -25.21 -14.28
C SER A 521 -9.17 -25.71 -15.70
N SER A 522 -8.59 -24.88 -16.57
CA SER A 522 -8.33 -25.25 -17.96
C SER A 522 -6.94 -24.84 -18.41
N TRP A 523 -6.35 -25.64 -19.27
CA TRP A 523 -5.06 -25.36 -19.90
C TRP A 523 -5.10 -25.75 -21.37
N GLU A 524 -4.76 -24.81 -22.24
CA GLU A 524 -4.60 -25.01 -23.68
C GLU A 524 -3.14 -24.85 -24.06
N PRO A 525 -2.38 -25.92 -24.29
CA PRO A 525 -1.02 -25.82 -24.79
C PRO A 525 -1.00 -25.24 -26.19
N SER A 526 0.06 -24.51 -26.51
CA SER A 526 0.29 -24.04 -27.88
C SER A 526 0.30 -25.19 -28.87
N ALA A 527 -0.13 -24.93 -30.10
CA ALA A 527 -0.01 -25.90 -31.18
C ALA A 527 1.44 -26.37 -31.31
N PRO A 528 1.69 -27.68 -31.44
CA PRO A 528 3.04 -28.20 -31.47
C PRO A 528 3.78 -27.77 -32.74
N ILE A 529 4.93 -27.13 -32.54
CA ILE A 529 5.79 -26.67 -33.63
C ILE A 529 6.88 -27.72 -33.86
N MET A 530 6.89 -28.32 -35.06
CA MET A 530 7.97 -29.16 -35.49
C MET A 530 8.96 -28.38 -36.36
N ARG A 531 10.25 -28.53 -36.07
CA ARG A 531 11.35 -27.99 -36.88
C ARG A 531 12.31 -29.11 -37.30
N ASP A 532 12.93 -28.97 -38.44
CA ASP A 532 14.00 -29.86 -38.88
C ASP A 532 15.34 -29.43 -38.27
N GLN A 533 16.39 -30.19 -38.58
CA GLN A 533 17.75 -29.86 -38.13
C GLN A 533 18.29 -28.52 -38.68
N LYS A 534 17.63 -27.94 -39.68
CA LYS A 534 17.95 -26.63 -40.29
C LYS A 534 16.98 -25.54 -39.81
N ASP A 535 16.28 -25.78 -38.74
CA ASP A 535 15.29 -24.86 -38.15
C ASP A 535 14.10 -24.50 -39.06
N ILE A 536 13.86 -25.31 -40.10
CA ILE A 536 12.73 -25.13 -41.00
C ILE A 536 11.47 -25.71 -40.36
N THR A 537 10.39 -24.91 -40.27
CA THR A 537 9.11 -25.33 -39.70
C THR A 537 8.43 -26.38 -40.63
N LEU A 538 8.17 -27.54 -40.07
CA LEU A 538 7.49 -28.68 -40.75
C LEU A 538 6.03 -28.85 -40.31
N THR A 539 5.49 -28.01 -39.47
CA THR A 539 4.15 -28.15 -38.87
C THR A 539 3.04 -28.25 -39.91
N ASP A 540 3.16 -27.52 -41.02
CA ASP A 540 2.18 -27.54 -42.11
C ASP A 540 2.06 -28.90 -42.85
N LYS A 541 3.05 -29.78 -42.69
CA LYS A 541 3.13 -31.08 -43.32
C LYS A 541 2.93 -32.22 -42.33
N ALA A 542 2.69 -31.89 -41.07
CA ALA A 542 2.57 -32.86 -40.01
C ALA A 542 1.12 -33.16 -39.70
N THR A 543 0.78 -34.45 -39.65
CA THR A 543 -0.46 -34.93 -39.09
C THR A 543 -0.17 -35.36 -37.65
N LEU A 544 -0.86 -34.76 -36.71
CA LEU A 544 -0.78 -35.13 -35.29
C LEU A 544 -1.63 -36.39 -35.09
N LEU A 545 -1.02 -37.47 -34.68
CA LEU A 545 -1.70 -38.77 -34.51
C LEU A 545 -2.30 -38.91 -33.10
N ARG A 546 -1.58 -38.48 -32.09
CA ARG A 546 -1.99 -38.59 -30.68
C ARG A 546 -1.22 -37.65 -29.77
N TYR A 547 -1.88 -37.28 -28.69
CA TYR A 547 -1.28 -36.76 -27.49
C TYR A 547 -0.97 -37.88 -26.50
N THR A 548 0.09 -37.73 -25.72
CA THR A 548 0.38 -38.59 -24.57
C THR A 548 0.57 -37.68 -23.38
N ILE A 549 -0.32 -37.71 -22.42
CA ILE A 549 -0.29 -36.91 -21.22
C ILE A 549 0.11 -37.79 -20.02
N MET A 550 1.11 -37.34 -19.29
CA MET A 550 1.51 -37.96 -18.02
C MET A 550 1.14 -37.02 -16.88
N VAL A 551 0.37 -37.55 -15.94
CA VAL A 551 -0.13 -36.80 -14.78
C VAL A 551 0.30 -37.48 -13.47
N ASN A 552 0.34 -36.68 -12.40
CA ASN A 552 0.68 -37.14 -11.05
C ASN A 552 -0.40 -36.71 -10.06
N ASN A 553 -0.84 -37.61 -9.20
CA ASN A 553 -1.85 -37.34 -8.17
C ASN A 553 -3.06 -36.56 -8.71
N THR A 554 -3.57 -36.95 -9.88
CA THR A 554 -4.62 -36.23 -10.61
C THR A 554 -5.93 -37.00 -10.55
N GLY A 555 -7.03 -36.31 -10.36
CA GLY A 555 -8.37 -36.87 -10.38
C GLY A 555 -8.91 -37.09 -11.82
N THR A 556 -10.16 -36.75 -12.03
CA THR A 556 -10.78 -36.76 -13.35
C THR A 556 -10.48 -35.46 -14.09
N PHE A 557 -10.27 -35.57 -15.39
CA PHE A 557 -10.09 -34.41 -16.27
C PHE A 557 -10.70 -34.67 -17.64
N ASN A 558 -11.16 -33.62 -18.29
CA ASN A 558 -11.68 -33.63 -19.64
C ASN A 558 -10.62 -33.24 -20.65
N VAL A 559 -10.65 -33.84 -21.81
CA VAL A 559 -9.79 -33.46 -22.93
C VAL A 559 -10.66 -33.20 -24.16
N LYS A 560 -10.62 -31.96 -24.62
CA LYS A 560 -11.32 -31.50 -25.79
C LYS A 560 -10.34 -31.14 -26.90
N ILE A 561 -10.47 -31.87 -28.05
CA ILE A 561 -9.64 -31.61 -29.23
C ILE A 561 -10.52 -30.99 -30.30
N LYS A 562 -10.08 -29.85 -30.81
CA LYS A 562 -10.74 -29.11 -31.89
C LYS A 562 -9.80 -28.99 -33.08
N ASP A 563 -10.34 -29.10 -34.28
CA ASP A 563 -9.75 -28.59 -35.50
C ASP A 563 -10.43 -27.27 -35.86
N ASP A 564 -9.88 -26.45 -36.74
CA ASP A 564 -10.41 -25.10 -37.10
C ASP A 564 -11.94 -25.11 -37.36
N ILE A 565 -12.49 -26.20 -37.79
CA ILE A 565 -13.87 -26.30 -38.27
C ILE A 565 -14.77 -27.17 -37.38
N THR A 566 -14.21 -28.18 -36.69
CA THR A 566 -15.01 -29.20 -35.99
C THR A 566 -14.41 -29.61 -34.65
N ASP A 567 -15.28 -29.94 -33.70
CA ASP A 567 -14.90 -30.68 -32.50
C ASP A 567 -14.57 -32.13 -32.91
N VAL A 568 -13.32 -32.52 -32.69
CA VAL A 568 -12.81 -33.83 -33.10
C VAL A 568 -13.03 -34.87 -32.02
N LEU A 569 -12.82 -34.47 -30.77
CA LEU A 569 -12.89 -35.36 -29.62
C LEU A 569 -13.23 -34.55 -28.35
N ASP A 570 -14.11 -35.13 -27.55
CA ASP A 570 -14.46 -34.63 -26.22
C ASP A 570 -14.60 -35.84 -25.31
N ILE A 571 -13.64 -36.06 -24.42
CA ILE A 571 -13.60 -37.25 -23.57
C ILE A 571 -13.18 -36.92 -22.14
N ASP A 572 -13.82 -37.61 -21.22
CA ASP A 572 -13.39 -37.63 -19.83
C ASP A 572 -12.34 -38.72 -19.62
N SER A 573 -11.28 -38.38 -18.95
CA SER A 573 -10.21 -39.27 -18.54
C SER A 573 -10.11 -39.27 -17.01
N THR A 574 -9.82 -40.42 -16.46
CA THR A 574 -9.62 -40.54 -15.03
C THR A 574 -8.28 -41.19 -14.72
N ALA A 575 -7.55 -40.59 -13.76
CA ALA A 575 -6.38 -41.20 -13.16
C ALA A 575 -6.72 -41.94 -11.85
N LEU A 576 -7.99 -41.98 -11.48
CA LEU A 576 -8.48 -42.72 -10.33
C LEU A 576 -8.54 -44.22 -10.62
N THR A 577 -8.18 -45.03 -9.65
CA THR A 577 -8.39 -46.47 -9.68
C THR A 577 -9.31 -46.89 -8.54
N TRP A 578 -10.25 -47.82 -8.85
CA TRP A 578 -11.10 -48.39 -7.83
C TRP A 578 -10.30 -49.28 -6.88
N SER A 579 -10.61 -49.20 -5.59
CA SER A 579 -10.02 -50.12 -4.62
C SER A 579 -10.53 -51.52 -4.79
N ASN A 580 -9.61 -52.49 -4.87
CA ASN A 580 -9.97 -53.90 -4.95
C ASN A 580 -10.43 -54.49 -3.60
N THR A 581 -10.20 -53.77 -2.49
CA THR A 581 -10.46 -54.25 -1.13
C THR A 581 -11.67 -53.57 -0.49
N GLU A 582 -12.08 -52.40 -0.96
CA GLU A 582 -13.20 -51.65 -0.40
C GLU A 582 -14.14 -51.15 -1.46
N LEU A 583 -15.41 -51.56 -1.36
CA LEU A 583 -16.46 -51.19 -2.32
C LEU A 583 -16.78 -49.70 -2.24
N GLY A 584 -16.75 -49.01 -3.38
CA GLY A 584 -17.08 -47.59 -3.44
C GLY A 584 -15.97 -46.63 -3.14
N LYS A 585 -14.74 -47.08 -2.88
CA LYS A 585 -13.57 -46.22 -2.67
C LYS A 585 -12.71 -46.17 -3.94
N SER A 586 -12.33 -44.98 -4.33
CA SER A 586 -11.35 -44.71 -5.39
C SER A 586 -10.02 -44.27 -4.81
N ARG A 587 -8.95 -44.64 -5.47
CA ARG A 587 -7.57 -44.27 -5.10
C ARG A 587 -6.97 -43.42 -6.20
N ILE A 588 -6.26 -42.35 -5.80
CA ILE A 588 -5.47 -41.55 -6.73
C ILE A 588 -4.18 -42.31 -7.06
N ASN A 589 -3.90 -42.45 -8.36
CA ASN A 589 -2.62 -42.99 -8.79
C ASN A 589 -1.52 -41.95 -8.69
N THR A 590 -0.40 -42.29 -8.09
CA THR A 590 0.77 -41.41 -8.01
C THR A 590 1.25 -40.98 -9.39
N ARG A 591 1.16 -41.84 -10.41
CA ARG A 591 1.53 -41.53 -11.78
C ARG A 591 0.62 -42.30 -12.75
N SER A 592 0.02 -41.57 -13.71
CA SER A 592 -0.79 -42.13 -14.77
C SER A 592 -0.39 -41.54 -16.12
N THR A 593 -0.49 -42.36 -17.16
CA THR A 593 -0.23 -41.95 -18.55
C THR A 593 -1.44 -42.25 -19.39
N THR A 594 -2.02 -41.22 -20.02
CA THR A 594 -3.19 -41.35 -20.90
C THR A 594 -2.77 -41.03 -22.34
N VAL A 595 -3.20 -41.85 -23.27
CA VAL A 595 -2.96 -41.68 -24.70
C VAL A 595 -4.26 -41.28 -25.39
N ILE A 596 -4.26 -40.13 -26.06
CA ILE A 596 -5.45 -39.52 -26.64
C ILE A 596 -5.24 -39.44 -28.18
N PRO A 597 -5.95 -40.22 -28.97
CA PRO A 597 -5.86 -40.19 -30.43
C PRO A 597 -6.55 -38.94 -30.99
N CYS A 598 -5.94 -38.25 -31.96
CA CYS A 598 -6.55 -37.08 -32.61
C CYS A 598 -6.59 -37.17 -34.14
N ARG A 599 -5.53 -37.51 -34.85
CA ARG A 599 -5.46 -37.64 -36.31
C ARG A 599 -5.86 -36.38 -37.08
N THR A 600 -5.39 -35.24 -36.63
CA THR A 600 -5.68 -33.90 -37.17
C THR A 600 -4.42 -33.28 -37.76
N LEU A 601 -4.55 -32.18 -38.52
CA LEU A 601 -3.40 -31.41 -38.95
C LEU A 601 -2.79 -30.69 -37.76
N ALA A 602 -1.50 -30.84 -37.53
CA ALA A 602 -0.82 -30.25 -36.38
C ALA A 602 -0.98 -28.71 -36.28
N ARG A 603 -1.12 -28.04 -37.41
CA ARG A 603 -1.23 -26.58 -37.50
C ARG A 603 -2.58 -26.06 -36.97
N THR A 604 -3.67 -26.82 -37.20
CA THR A 604 -5.05 -26.38 -36.93
C THR A 604 -5.63 -27.01 -35.67
N THR A 605 -4.86 -27.88 -35.02
CA THR A 605 -5.33 -28.61 -33.85
C THR A 605 -5.11 -27.78 -32.58
N SER A 606 -6.19 -27.55 -31.84
CA SER A 606 -6.12 -27.11 -30.44
C SER A 606 -6.56 -28.24 -29.50
N CYS A 607 -5.97 -28.29 -28.34
CA CYS A 607 -6.27 -29.30 -27.33
C CYS A 607 -6.44 -28.58 -25.98
N VAL A 608 -7.64 -28.68 -25.42
CA VAL A 608 -7.94 -28.10 -24.12
C VAL A 608 -8.04 -29.20 -23.09
N PHE A 609 -7.27 -29.11 -22.04
CA PHE A 609 -7.38 -29.95 -20.85
C PHE A 609 -8.13 -29.15 -19.80
N SER A 610 -9.17 -29.72 -19.21
CA SER A 610 -9.94 -29.05 -18.16
C SER A 610 -10.36 -30.02 -17.06
N THR A 611 -10.51 -29.50 -15.85
CA THR A 611 -11.02 -30.25 -14.72
C THR A 611 -11.90 -29.36 -13.85
N SER A 612 -12.99 -29.89 -13.36
CA SER A 612 -13.84 -29.34 -12.31
C SER A 612 -13.80 -30.21 -11.05
N SER A 613 -12.85 -31.15 -11.02
CA SER A 613 -12.63 -32.06 -9.90
C SER A 613 -12.10 -31.33 -8.66
N THR A 614 -12.49 -31.79 -7.49
CA THR A 614 -11.91 -31.34 -6.22
C THR A 614 -10.49 -31.85 -5.97
N TYR A 615 -9.98 -32.68 -6.88
CA TYR A 615 -8.61 -33.18 -6.86
C TYR A 615 -7.65 -32.31 -7.64
N ASP A 616 -6.39 -32.45 -7.32
CA ASP A 616 -5.28 -31.87 -8.08
C ASP A 616 -5.31 -32.28 -9.56
N MET A 617 -4.81 -31.41 -10.43
CA MET A 617 -4.44 -31.73 -11.79
C MET A 617 -2.97 -31.34 -12.03
N ASN A 618 -2.07 -32.30 -11.90
CA ASN A 618 -0.63 -32.11 -12.08
C ASN A 618 -0.16 -32.74 -13.39
N VAL A 619 0.09 -31.95 -14.40
CA VAL A 619 0.63 -32.41 -15.68
C VAL A 619 2.14 -32.42 -15.61
N LEU A 620 2.75 -33.59 -15.69
CA LEU A 620 4.21 -33.77 -15.68
C LEU A 620 4.81 -33.63 -17.07
N GLN A 621 4.13 -34.18 -18.09
CA GLN A 621 4.64 -34.20 -19.45
C GLN A 621 3.49 -34.28 -20.44
N LEU A 622 3.66 -33.55 -21.55
CA LEU A 622 2.82 -33.67 -22.73
C LEU A 622 3.69 -34.09 -23.91
N GLY A 623 3.39 -35.25 -24.47
CA GLY A 623 4.06 -35.82 -25.63
C GLY A 623 3.20 -35.77 -26.88
N TYR A 624 3.84 -35.66 -28.03
CA TYR A 624 3.21 -35.58 -29.33
C TYR A 624 3.73 -36.68 -30.24
N THR A 625 2.84 -37.34 -30.99
CA THR A 625 3.22 -38.30 -32.06
C THR A 625 2.74 -37.76 -33.39
N PHE A 626 3.65 -37.58 -34.32
CA PHE A 626 3.38 -37.02 -35.64
C PHE A 626 3.65 -38.03 -36.77
N LYS A 627 2.92 -37.84 -37.86
CA LYS A 627 3.24 -38.43 -39.18
C LYS A 627 3.53 -37.29 -40.15
N LEU A 628 4.74 -37.25 -40.66
CA LEU A 628 5.14 -36.32 -41.72
C LEU A 628 4.64 -36.82 -43.07
N SER A 629 3.99 -35.95 -43.82
CA SER A 629 3.54 -36.22 -45.18
C SER A 629 4.60 -35.65 -46.15
N GLU A 630 5.50 -36.49 -46.63
CA GLU A 630 6.37 -36.12 -47.72
C GLU A 630 5.56 -36.04 -49.00
N LYS A 631 5.27 -34.85 -49.52
CA LYS A 631 4.87 -34.69 -50.92
C LYS A 631 6.07 -35.02 -51.80
N ARG A 632 6.16 -36.23 -52.34
CA ARG A 632 7.02 -36.54 -53.49
C ARG A 632 6.60 -35.59 -54.61
N ARG A 633 7.43 -34.59 -54.94
CA ARG A 633 7.30 -33.90 -56.21
C ARG A 633 7.52 -34.96 -57.28
N ARG A 634 6.45 -35.45 -57.90
CA ARG A 634 6.55 -36.10 -59.19
C ARG A 634 6.99 -35.02 -60.18
N TRP A 635 8.22 -35.05 -60.55
CA TRP A 635 8.69 -34.40 -61.75
C TRP A 635 8.04 -35.22 -62.89
N ASN A 636 7.01 -34.69 -63.55
CA ASN A 636 6.67 -35.14 -64.87
C ASN A 636 7.72 -34.56 -65.79
N VAL A 637 8.58 -35.42 -66.32
CA VAL A 637 9.41 -35.19 -67.49
C VAL A 637 8.48 -35.16 -68.70
#